data_4154fba90873a7cc92a14d1d5bfee99d
#
_entry.id   4154fba90873a7cc92a14d1d5bfee99d
#
_cell.length_a   1.000
_cell.length_b   1.000
_cell.length_c   1.000
_cell.angle_alpha   90.00
_cell.angle_beta   90.00
_cell.angle_gamma   90.00
#
_symmetry.space_group_name_H-M   'P 1'
#
loop_
_entity.id
_entity.type
_entity.pdbx_description
1 polymer ?
#
loop_
_entity_poly.entity_id
_entity_poly.type
_entity_poly.pdbx_seq_one_letter_code
_entity_poly.pdbx_strand_id
1 'polypeptide(L)'
;EGLSDLVVNAIYKDSLGYVWLGTGNSLECFDGIHFKHYLIPGSDEKLKRVNAIAEMPGNELWMGNGSGLWRVSKQKNSLEPIARETIGYAVRSLLHDGKGILYIGTERGLFIYKGGSLNQIMIDPNMLSAANSIGGLNLGEDGILWMATENGLYSLRLSDRKIEAYHNVMEEKHVCSFKNIARIGSMLYLGTMGQGIISFDTQTKEFARFVDVGCNVISSLSGDGKSLLYVGTDGNGVHFVSTDKKKVVRSMRHETGKDETLRSNSVYSVLVDKEGLIWVGFYQLGLDYTLYQSGLFSTYTYAPFFDSRDMPVRALAIKEKEKLIGSRDGLFYIDEENHRYKSFKVPQLRSNMIFSCLYYQNEYYIGTYGGGMYVLNPATLTLRDFEPDGGMPFSKGHIFCIKQDREKNLWIGTSLGIFCYKDGRQIAHYTSANSKLPEGNVYEIYFDSTHKGWICTENGMCIWDPSARTLKTDVFPEGFIHKEKIRVIYEDSNHDLYFFPDKGSLFISDLSMTIFRRLQPGTPLDGNDGMFIVEDREKWLWLGTNNGLFRYDKKDHFIPYNFVDGIPSSIFTLCPPVRDENGIWFGNSKGLLYLDTVRMNQRKSVPYSVAITDICVNGKSVVQSVVGDGGKSEISLEASQKNVTFYFSDFSYTAPAFMSYEYQLEGEDTGWMALTGRSDITYYDLPSGNYTFKVRQMGNPESE
;
A
#
# COMPACT_ATOMS: atom_id res chain seq x y z
N GLU A 1 8.45 -6.90 12.99
CA GLU A 1 8.69 -7.90 14.06
C GLU A 1 8.61 -9.30 13.46
N GLY A 2 9.42 -10.27 13.94
CA GLY A 2 9.42 -11.65 13.47
C GLY A 2 10.62 -12.06 12.62
N LEU A 3 11.35 -11.15 12.01
CA LEU A 3 12.59 -11.46 11.30
C LEU A 3 13.71 -11.81 12.29
N SER A 4 14.38 -12.97 12.12
CA SER A 4 15.39 -13.47 13.08
C SER A 4 16.75 -12.78 12.96
N ASP A 5 17.05 -12.21 11.79
CA ASP A 5 18.28 -11.46 11.51
C ASP A 5 17.99 -10.25 10.65
N LEU A 6 18.56 -9.11 11.01
CA LEU A 6 18.33 -7.82 10.35
C LEU A 6 19.19 -7.59 9.08
N VAL A 7 20.09 -8.51 8.74
CA VAL A 7 20.90 -8.46 7.51
C VAL A 7 20.19 -9.23 6.41
N VAL A 8 19.63 -8.56 5.41
CA VAL A 8 18.89 -9.20 4.30
C VAL A 8 19.72 -9.12 3.02
N ASN A 9 20.32 -10.24 2.63
CA ASN A 9 21.25 -10.33 1.50
C ASN A 9 20.61 -10.74 0.20
N ALA A 10 19.53 -11.56 0.27
CA ALA A 10 18.81 -12.06 -0.89
C ALA A 10 17.31 -11.99 -0.64
N ILE A 11 16.56 -11.62 -1.66
CA ILE A 11 15.10 -11.59 -1.66
C ILE A 11 14.62 -12.33 -2.90
N TYR A 12 13.70 -13.26 -2.73
CA TYR A 12 13.10 -14.02 -3.80
C TYR A 12 11.60 -14.20 -3.56
N LYS A 13 10.76 -13.97 -4.57
CA LYS A 13 9.32 -14.27 -4.52
C LYS A 13 9.07 -15.52 -5.35
N ASP A 14 8.55 -16.57 -4.70
CA ASP A 14 8.29 -17.83 -5.38
C ASP A 14 6.98 -17.79 -6.20
N SER A 15 6.73 -18.83 -6.99
CA SER A 15 5.56 -18.92 -7.85
C SER A 15 4.25 -19.05 -7.10
N LEU A 16 4.27 -19.41 -5.81
CA LEU A 16 3.11 -19.50 -4.92
C LEU A 16 2.80 -18.15 -4.25
N GLY A 17 3.71 -17.18 -4.33
CA GLY A 17 3.54 -15.85 -3.74
C GLY A 17 4.35 -15.59 -2.48
N TYR A 18 4.96 -16.60 -1.84
CA TYR A 18 5.81 -16.40 -0.67
C TYR A 18 7.04 -15.57 -0.98
N VAL A 19 7.41 -14.69 -0.07
CA VAL A 19 8.67 -13.93 -0.13
C VAL A 19 9.71 -14.60 0.76
N TRP A 20 10.80 -15.04 0.14
CA TRP A 20 11.92 -15.70 0.78
C TRP A 20 13.04 -14.72 1.01
N LEU A 21 13.56 -14.68 2.24
CA LEU A 21 14.61 -13.77 2.66
C LEU A 21 15.85 -14.56 3.10
N GLY A 22 16.90 -14.40 2.36
CA GLY A 22 18.23 -14.90 2.73
C GLY A 22 18.93 -13.89 3.63
N THR A 23 19.15 -14.26 4.87
CA THR A 23 19.75 -13.37 5.87
C THR A 23 21.23 -13.68 6.13
N GLY A 24 21.83 -12.99 7.09
CA GLY A 24 23.20 -13.24 7.55
C GLY A 24 23.38 -14.61 8.17
N ASN A 25 22.32 -15.19 8.75
CA ASN A 25 22.42 -16.44 9.52
C ASN A 25 21.22 -17.39 9.41
N SER A 26 20.20 -17.07 8.59
CA SER A 26 18.97 -17.84 8.43
C SER A 26 18.37 -17.72 7.04
N LEU A 27 17.43 -18.62 6.72
CA LEU A 27 16.49 -18.49 5.63
C LEU A 27 15.08 -18.31 6.21
N GLU A 28 14.39 -17.25 5.79
CA GLU A 28 13.07 -16.89 6.26
C GLU A 28 12.07 -16.98 5.12
N CYS A 29 10.85 -17.40 5.42
CA CYS A 29 9.71 -17.37 4.52
C CYS A 29 8.65 -16.43 5.08
N PHE A 30 8.17 -15.49 4.29
CA PHE A 30 7.17 -14.50 4.68
C PHE A 30 5.93 -14.64 3.80
N ASP A 31 4.76 -14.77 4.41
CA ASP A 31 3.46 -14.92 3.75
C ASP A 31 2.63 -13.63 3.70
N GLY A 32 3.21 -12.51 4.15
CA GLY A 32 2.54 -11.20 4.28
C GLY A 32 2.22 -10.85 5.73
N ILE A 33 2.17 -11.83 6.62
CA ILE A 33 1.79 -11.67 8.03
C ILE A 33 2.81 -12.34 8.95
N HIS A 34 3.19 -13.59 8.66
CA HIS A 34 4.04 -14.40 9.51
C HIS A 34 5.38 -14.69 8.86
N PHE A 35 6.44 -14.72 9.70
CA PHE A 35 7.76 -15.21 9.32
C PHE A 35 7.92 -16.65 9.79
N LYS A 36 8.36 -17.52 8.89
CA LYS A 36 8.69 -18.92 9.16
C LYS A 36 10.18 -19.13 8.96
N HIS A 37 10.85 -19.69 10.00
CA HIS A 37 12.28 -19.88 10.02
C HIS A 37 12.66 -21.28 9.56
N TYR A 38 13.65 -21.40 8.68
CA TYR A 38 14.16 -22.65 8.18
C TYR A 38 15.55 -22.93 8.78
N LEU A 39 15.67 -24.05 9.48
CA LEU A 39 16.85 -24.43 10.25
C LEU A 39 17.52 -25.67 9.68
N ILE A 40 18.79 -25.89 10.06
CA ILE A 40 19.50 -27.14 9.78
C ILE A 40 19.01 -28.21 10.77
N PRO A 41 18.52 -29.37 10.33
CA PRO A 41 18.02 -30.41 11.22
C PRO A 41 19.10 -30.93 12.18
N GLY A 42 18.74 -30.99 13.47
CA GLY A 42 19.61 -31.58 14.51
C GLY A 42 20.86 -30.78 14.83
N SER A 43 20.92 -29.51 14.45
CA SER A 43 22.04 -28.62 14.71
C SER A 43 21.58 -27.29 15.27
N ASP A 44 22.23 -26.80 16.31
CA ASP A 44 22.11 -25.43 16.81
C ASP A 44 23.01 -24.46 16.01
N GLU A 45 23.70 -24.95 14.98
CA GLU A 45 24.55 -24.12 14.14
C GLU A 45 23.69 -23.17 13.29
N LYS A 46 23.99 -21.90 13.39
CA LYS A 46 23.42 -20.87 12.48
C LYS A 46 23.90 -21.11 11.07
N LEU A 47 23.02 -20.85 10.11
CA LEU A 47 23.41 -20.81 8.70
C LEU A 47 24.51 -19.77 8.51
N LYS A 48 25.43 -20.05 7.58
CA LYS A 48 26.28 -18.99 7.06
C LYS A 48 25.45 -18.15 6.09
N ARG A 49 25.86 -16.91 5.91
CA ARG A 49 25.23 -15.92 5.02
C ARG A 49 24.58 -16.54 3.78
N VAL A 50 23.27 -16.38 3.64
CA VAL A 50 22.50 -16.80 2.45
C VAL A 50 22.65 -15.73 1.36
N ASN A 51 23.18 -16.12 0.19
CA ASN A 51 23.54 -15.20 -0.87
C ASN A 51 22.58 -15.25 -2.07
N ALA A 52 21.97 -16.41 -2.32
CA ALA A 52 21.14 -16.62 -3.50
C ALA A 52 20.03 -17.63 -3.22
N ILE A 53 18.89 -17.43 -3.87
CA ILE A 53 17.70 -18.28 -3.80
C ILE A 53 17.18 -18.49 -5.22
N ALA A 54 16.75 -19.69 -5.56
CA ALA A 54 16.15 -20.00 -6.85
C ALA A 54 15.06 -21.07 -6.70
N GLU A 55 14.03 -21.00 -7.52
CA GLU A 55 12.96 -21.96 -7.59
C GLU A 55 13.18 -22.89 -8.80
N MET A 56 13.04 -24.19 -8.58
CA MET A 56 13.10 -25.25 -9.55
C MET A 56 11.67 -25.71 -9.93
N PRO A 57 11.48 -26.47 -11.04
CA PRO A 57 10.19 -27.02 -11.39
C PRO A 57 9.57 -27.85 -10.25
N GLY A 58 8.24 -27.74 -10.08
CA GLY A 58 7.53 -28.39 -8.98
C GLY A 58 7.58 -27.61 -7.67
N ASN A 59 7.83 -26.29 -7.74
CA ASN A 59 7.88 -25.36 -6.59
C ASN A 59 8.97 -25.74 -5.56
N GLU A 60 10.00 -26.45 -6.00
CA GLU A 60 11.14 -26.83 -5.19
C GLU A 60 12.09 -25.64 -5.05
N LEU A 61 12.36 -25.21 -3.82
CA LEU A 61 13.22 -24.05 -3.56
C LEU A 61 14.62 -24.49 -3.19
N TRP A 62 15.61 -23.82 -3.77
CA TRP A 62 17.03 -24.05 -3.51
C TRP A 62 17.71 -22.77 -3.06
N MET A 63 18.65 -22.89 -2.14
CA MET A 63 19.43 -21.75 -1.67
C MET A 63 20.93 -22.02 -1.68
N GLY A 64 21.68 -20.96 -1.94
CA GLY A 64 23.14 -20.94 -1.84
C GLY A 64 23.61 -20.07 -0.69
N ASN A 65 24.52 -20.60 0.15
CA ASN A 65 25.09 -19.88 1.27
C ASN A 65 26.64 -19.97 1.30
N GLY A 66 27.24 -19.43 2.36
CA GLY A 66 28.68 -19.45 2.57
C GLY A 66 29.31 -20.86 2.79
N SER A 67 28.51 -21.92 2.86
CA SER A 67 28.99 -23.30 3.06
C SER A 67 28.50 -24.28 1.98
N GLY A 68 27.77 -23.82 0.98
CA GLY A 68 27.35 -24.70 -0.12
C GLY A 68 25.92 -24.47 -0.60
N LEU A 69 25.36 -25.53 -1.19
CA LEU A 69 24.04 -25.58 -1.79
C LEU A 69 23.07 -26.39 -0.94
N TRP A 70 21.86 -25.89 -0.77
CA TRP A 70 20.83 -26.48 0.06
C TRP A 70 19.49 -26.51 -0.63
N ARG A 71 18.70 -27.53 -0.39
CA ARG A 71 17.30 -27.65 -0.78
C ARG A 71 16.40 -27.34 0.41
N VAL A 72 15.34 -26.60 0.19
CA VAL A 72 14.34 -26.27 1.19
C VAL A 72 13.31 -27.39 1.28
N SER A 73 13.25 -28.08 2.39
CA SER A 73 12.19 -29.05 2.68
C SER A 73 11.02 -28.35 3.36
N LYS A 74 10.02 -27.95 2.57
CA LYS A 74 8.80 -27.32 3.07
C LYS A 74 8.05 -28.24 4.04
N GLN A 75 8.06 -29.55 3.79
CA GLN A 75 7.43 -30.58 4.63
C GLN A 75 8.03 -30.69 6.02
N LYS A 76 9.36 -30.60 6.12
CA LYS A 76 10.09 -30.75 7.39
C LYS A 76 10.43 -29.44 8.06
N ASN A 77 10.07 -28.28 7.46
CA ASN A 77 10.55 -26.95 7.85
C ASN A 77 12.06 -26.89 8.06
N SER A 78 12.81 -27.50 7.18
CA SER A 78 14.24 -27.73 7.33
C SER A 78 14.98 -27.61 6.02
N LEU A 79 16.30 -27.55 6.13
CA LEU A 79 17.22 -27.46 5.01
C LEU A 79 17.98 -28.77 4.85
N GLU A 80 18.02 -29.27 3.61
CA GLU A 80 18.75 -30.47 3.25
C GLU A 80 19.97 -30.09 2.39
N PRO A 81 21.21 -30.45 2.78
CA PRO A 81 22.39 -30.14 2.00
C PRO A 81 22.40 -30.94 0.69
N ILE A 82 22.74 -30.27 -0.42
CA ILE A 82 22.90 -30.90 -1.72
C ILE A 82 24.40 -31.03 -2.02
N ALA A 83 24.85 -32.26 -2.25
CA ALA A 83 26.23 -32.57 -2.67
C ALA A 83 27.31 -31.82 -1.83
N ARG A 84 27.18 -31.84 -0.52
CA ARG A 84 28.06 -31.14 0.42
C ARG A 84 29.54 -31.48 0.21
N GLU A 85 29.83 -32.72 -0.18
CA GLU A 85 31.21 -33.17 -0.47
C GLU A 85 31.76 -32.56 -1.76
N THR A 86 30.87 -32.18 -2.71
CA THR A 86 31.25 -31.61 -4.00
C THR A 86 31.23 -30.10 -4.00
N ILE A 87 30.22 -29.47 -3.33
CA ILE A 87 30.12 -28.03 -3.18
C ILE A 87 30.28 -27.65 -1.69
N GLY A 88 31.50 -27.67 -1.21
CA GLY A 88 31.88 -27.20 0.13
C GLY A 88 32.30 -25.72 0.16
N TYR A 89 31.96 -24.95 -0.87
CA TYR A 89 32.39 -23.55 -1.09
C TYR A 89 31.21 -22.61 -1.03
N ALA A 90 31.49 -21.32 -0.86
CA ALA A 90 30.46 -20.30 -0.90
C ALA A 90 29.77 -20.26 -2.27
N VAL A 91 28.46 -20.51 -2.28
CA VAL A 91 27.59 -20.27 -3.43
C VAL A 91 27.17 -18.78 -3.39
N ARG A 92 27.41 -18.07 -4.48
CA ARG A 92 27.19 -16.62 -4.58
C ARG A 92 26.00 -16.25 -5.47
N SER A 93 25.70 -17.08 -6.48
CA SER A 93 24.60 -16.85 -7.41
C SER A 93 23.97 -18.16 -7.87
N LEU A 94 22.66 -18.13 -8.09
CA LEU A 94 21.86 -19.23 -8.62
C LEU A 94 21.04 -18.70 -9.80
N LEU A 95 20.98 -19.47 -10.89
CA LEU A 95 20.17 -19.16 -12.05
C LEU A 95 19.53 -20.45 -12.59
N HIS A 96 18.21 -20.51 -12.61
CA HIS A 96 17.44 -21.57 -13.22
C HIS A 96 17.04 -21.18 -14.65
N ASP A 97 17.15 -22.11 -15.61
CA ASP A 97 16.87 -21.86 -17.04
C ASP A 97 15.40 -22.01 -17.45
N GLY A 98 14.51 -22.28 -16.47
CA GLY A 98 13.09 -22.57 -16.75
C GLY A 98 12.83 -23.97 -17.33
N LYS A 99 13.89 -24.77 -17.60
CA LYS A 99 13.80 -26.10 -18.22
C LYS A 99 14.41 -27.23 -17.38
N GLY A 100 14.72 -26.93 -16.10
CA GLY A 100 15.23 -27.89 -15.13
C GLY A 100 16.75 -27.95 -15.01
N ILE A 101 17.49 -26.99 -15.56
CA ILE A 101 18.93 -26.82 -15.34
C ILE A 101 19.18 -25.69 -14.38
N LEU A 102 19.92 -25.93 -13.31
CA LEU A 102 20.37 -24.90 -12.36
C LEU A 102 21.86 -24.62 -12.56
N TYR A 103 22.19 -23.37 -12.85
CA TYR A 103 23.56 -22.84 -12.88
C TYR A 103 23.90 -22.26 -11.51
N ILE A 104 25.04 -22.64 -10.96
CA ILE A 104 25.46 -22.36 -9.61
C ILE A 104 26.82 -21.65 -9.65
N GLY A 105 26.84 -20.35 -9.43
CA GLY A 105 28.08 -19.58 -9.35
C GLY A 105 28.67 -19.63 -7.95
N THR A 106 29.89 -20.08 -7.86
CA THR A 106 30.61 -20.23 -6.59
C THR A 106 31.91 -19.42 -6.57
N GLU A 107 32.62 -19.41 -5.46
CA GLU A 107 33.99 -18.85 -5.38
C GLU A 107 35.04 -19.77 -6.04
N ARG A 108 34.65 -20.94 -6.53
CA ARG A 108 35.53 -21.97 -7.10
C ARG A 108 35.04 -22.49 -8.44
N GLY A 109 34.40 -21.64 -9.25
CA GLY A 109 33.92 -21.97 -10.58
C GLY A 109 32.42 -22.12 -10.65
N LEU A 110 31.96 -22.53 -11.84
CA LEU A 110 30.58 -22.79 -12.17
C LEU A 110 30.24 -24.26 -11.93
N PHE A 111 29.10 -24.51 -11.26
CA PHE A 111 28.51 -25.83 -11.22
C PHE A 111 27.18 -25.81 -12.02
N ILE A 112 26.93 -26.91 -12.72
CA ILE A 112 25.68 -27.13 -13.48
C ILE A 112 25.00 -28.37 -12.92
N TYR A 113 23.80 -28.17 -12.37
CA TYR A 113 22.92 -29.24 -11.92
C TYR A 113 21.88 -29.56 -12.97
N LYS A 114 21.79 -30.84 -13.39
CA LYS A 114 20.82 -31.33 -14.37
C LYS A 114 20.47 -32.77 -14.06
N GLY A 115 19.17 -33.07 -13.87
CA GLY A 115 18.69 -34.45 -13.71
C GLY A 115 19.38 -35.27 -12.63
N GLY A 116 19.67 -34.67 -11.46
CA GLY A 116 20.38 -35.32 -10.37
C GLY A 116 21.90 -35.30 -10.48
N SER A 117 22.47 -34.90 -11.61
CA SER A 117 23.92 -34.84 -11.84
C SER A 117 24.46 -33.41 -11.64
N LEU A 118 25.62 -33.30 -11.01
CA LEU A 118 26.32 -32.05 -10.76
C LEU A 118 27.67 -32.05 -11.48
N ASN A 119 27.91 -31.08 -12.37
CA ASN A 119 29.13 -30.97 -13.14
C ASN A 119 29.81 -29.61 -12.84
N GLN A 120 31.12 -29.62 -12.56
CA GLN A 120 31.90 -28.40 -12.35
C GLN A 120 32.57 -27.97 -13.65
N ILE A 121 32.59 -26.68 -13.90
CA ILE A 121 33.35 -26.01 -14.96
C ILE A 121 34.23 -24.96 -14.33
N MET A 122 35.53 -25.09 -14.51
CA MET A 122 36.54 -24.13 -14.10
C MET A 122 36.77 -23.14 -15.22
N ILE A 123 36.77 -21.83 -14.92
CA ILE A 123 37.13 -20.76 -15.88
C ILE A 123 38.64 -20.73 -16.03
N ASP A 124 39.35 -20.84 -14.91
CA ASP A 124 40.79 -20.88 -14.84
C ASP A 124 41.20 -22.19 -14.15
N PRO A 125 42.21 -22.93 -14.68
CA PRO A 125 42.72 -24.16 -14.04
C PRO A 125 43.20 -23.94 -12.60
N ASN A 126 43.67 -22.74 -12.27
CA ASN A 126 43.99 -22.38 -10.89
C ASN A 126 42.70 -22.16 -10.09
N MET A 127 42.35 -23.06 -9.22
CA MET A 127 41.14 -23.04 -8.40
C MET A 127 40.98 -21.75 -7.58
N LEU A 128 42.06 -21.09 -7.19
CA LEU A 128 42.09 -19.87 -6.41
C LEU A 128 42.04 -18.61 -7.26
N SER A 129 41.97 -18.73 -8.57
CA SER A 129 41.88 -17.58 -9.48
C SER A 129 40.60 -16.79 -9.24
N ALA A 130 40.71 -15.47 -9.24
CA ALA A 130 39.58 -14.55 -9.16
C ALA A 130 38.58 -14.73 -10.31
N ALA A 131 38.99 -15.32 -11.44
CA ALA A 131 38.12 -15.70 -12.54
C ALA A 131 37.08 -16.74 -12.13
N ASN A 132 37.42 -17.64 -11.22
CA ASN A 132 36.52 -18.68 -10.70
C ASN A 132 35.53 -18.17 -9.65
N SER A 133 35.69 -16.93 -9.16
CA SER A 133 34.78 -16.31 -8.20
C SER A 133 33.63 -15.64 -8.91
N ILE A 134 32.51 -16.36 -9.07
CA ILE A 134 31.36 -15.95 -9.86
C ILE A 134 30.29 -15.31 -8.99
N GLY A 135 30.16 -13.98 -9.08
CA GLY A 135 29.21 -13.20 -8.30
C GLY A 135 27.79 -13.13 -8.90
N GLY A 136 27.70 -13.16 -10.23
CA GLY A 136 26.43 -13.07 -10.93
C GLY A 136 26.36 -13.88 -12.21
N LEU A 137 25.18 -14.38 -12.55
CA LEU A 137 24.89 -15.21 -13.72
C LEU A 137 23.75 -14.61 -14.53
N ASN A 138 23.86 -14.67 -15.87
CA ASN A 138 22.77 -14.31 -16.77
C ASN A 138 22.79 -15.23 -18.01
N LEU A 139 21.67 -15.85 -18.35
CA LEU A 139 21.52 -16.71 -19.52
C LEU A 139 20.83 -15.94 -20.65
N GLY A 140 21.48 -15.87 -21.80
CA GLY A 140 20.92 -15.31 -23.02
C GLY A 140 20.04 -16.30 -23.79
N GLU A 141 19.12 -15.78 -24.59
CA GLU A 141 18.29 -16.58 -25.52
C GLU A 141 19.15 -17.29 -26.58
N ASP A 142 20.35 -16.77 -26.86
CA ASP A 142 21.38 -17.33 -27.75
C ASP A 142 22.12 -18.53 -27.17
N GLY A 143 21.75 -19.00 -25.97
CA GLY A 143 22.41 -20.14 -25.30
C GLY A 143 23.80 -19.79 -24.76
N ILE A 144 24.08 -18.51 -24.55
CA ILE A 144 25.31 -18.04 -23.93
C ILE A 144 25.03 -17.72 -22.46
N LEU A 145 25.76 -18.37 -21.57
CA LEU A 145 25.75 -18.05 -20.13
C LEU A 145 26.83 -17.02 -19.84
N TRP A 146 26.42 -15.86 -19.36
CA TRP A 146 27.32 -14.79 -18.96
C TRP A 146 27.61 -14.87 -17.46
N MET A 147 28.88 -14.70 -17.10
CA MET A 147 29.38 -14.86 -15.74
C MET A 147 30.14 -13.59 -15.33
N ALA A 148 29.57 -12.86 -14.37
CA ALA A 148 30.24 -11.73 -13.72
C ALA A 148 31.16 -12.26 -12.63
N THR A 149 32.48 -12.00 -12.75
CA THR A 149 33.50 -12.54 -11.87
C THR A 149 34.35 -11.45 -11.23
N GLU A 150 35.14 -11.81 -10.23
CA GLU A 150 36.12 -10.89 -9.61
C GLU A 150 37.28 -10.53 -10.58
N ASN A 151 37.41 -11.19 -11.73
CA ASN A 151 38.43 -10.94 -12.75
C ASN A 151 37.83 -10.64 -14.12
N GLY A 152 36.71 -9.95 -14.17
CA GLY A 152 36.10 -9.55 -15.45
C GLY A 152 34.80 -10.29 -15.77
N LEU A 153 34.37 -10.16 -17.02
CA LEU A 153 33.19 -10.79 -17.58
C LEU A 153 33.61 -11.99 -18.43
N TYR A 154 32.92 -13.11 -18.27
CA TYR A 154 33.15 -14.31 -19.06
C TYR A 154 31.83 -14.77 -19.68
N SER A 155 31.94 -15.39 -20.87
CA SER A 155 30.83 -16.07 -21.51
C SER A 155 31.13 -17.56 -21.64
N LEU A 156 30.14 -18.40 -21.42
CA LEU A 156 30.16 -19.84 -21.69
C LEU A 156 29.09 -20.16 -22.73
N ARG A 157 29.51 -20.58 -23.91
CA ARG A 157 28.58 -21.11 -24.91
C ARG A 157 28.20 -22.53 -24.53
N LEU A 158 26.92 -22.76 -24.28
CA LEU A 158 26.43 -24.04 -23.75
C LEU A 158 26.53 -25.19 -24.77
N SER A 159 26.51 -24.91 -26.07
CA SER A 159 26.54 -25.92 -27.14
C SER A 159 27.89 -26.67 -27.27
N ASP A 160 29.00 -25.94 -27.13
CA ASP A 160 30.36 -26.46 -27.33
C ASP A 160 31.27 -26.25 -26.08
N ARG A 161 30.72 -25.70 -25.01
CA ARG A 161 31.41 -25.38 -23.76
C ARG A 161 32.61 -24.42 -23.92
N LYS A 162 32.61 -23.61 -24.98
CA LYS A 162 33.66 -22.61 -25.19
C LYS A 162 33.51 -21.44 -24.20
N ILE A 163 34.60 -21.11 -23.50
CA ILE A 163 34.67 -19.96 -22.61
C ILE A 163 35.46 -18.84 -23.30
N GLU A 164 34.92 -17.63 -23.24
CA GLU A 164 35.60 -16.42 -23.72
C GLU A 164 35.66 -15.37 -22.59
N ALA A 165 36.79 -14.67 -22.47
CA ALA A 165 37.06 -13.67 -21.46
C ALA A 165 36.94 -12.26 -22.02
N TYR A 166 36.34 -11.36 -21.27
CA TYR A 166 36.22 -9.94 -21.60
C TYR A 166 36.67 -9.13 -20.37
N HIS A 167 37.75 -8.35 -20.58
CA HIS A 167 38.34 -7.57 -19.51
C HIS A 167 38.16 -6.07 -19.80
N ASN A 168 37.53 -5.39 -18.83
CA ASN A 168 37.52 -3.92 -18.84
C ASN A 168 38.74 -3.41 -18.07
N VAL A 169 39.66 -2.81 -18.79
CA VAL A 169 40.86 -2.18 -18.21
C VAL A 169 40.63 -0.68 -18.21
N MET A 170 40.11 -0.14 -17.11
CA MET A 170 40.01 1.31 -16.91
C MET A 170 41.23 1.85 -16.20
N GLU A 171 41.59 3.06 -16.46
CA GLU A 171 42.61 4.03 -16.02
C GLU A 171 43.79 3.56 -15.12
N GLU A 172 43.69 2.48 -14.36
CA GLU A 172 44.68 2.00 -13.37
C GLU A 172 45.30 0.63 -13.68
N LYS A 173 45.18 0.08 -14.87
CA LYS A 173 45.70 -1.24 -15.27
C LYS A 173 45.11 -2.46 -14.50
N HIS A 174 44.09 -2.28 -13.68
CA HIS A 174 43.41 -3.38 -12.96
C HIS A 174 42.14 -3.79 -13.70
N VAL A 175 41.91 -5.09 -13.78
CA VAL A 175 40.68 -5.64 -14.36
C VAL A 175 39.51 -5.39 -13.38
N CYS A 176 38.37 -4.91 -13.90
CA CYS A 176 37.20 -4.65 -13.09
C CYS A 176 36.64 -5.92 -12.49
N SER A 177 36.33 -5.90 -11.20
CA SER A 177 35.61 -6.94 -10.49
C SER A 177 34.11 -6.66 -10.61
N PHE A 178 33.34 -7.65 -11.09
CA PHE A 178 31.91 -7.59 -11.26
C PHE A 178 31.20 -8.49 -10.25
N LYS A 179 30.24 -7.92 -9.51
CA LYS A 179 29.48 -8.64 -8.48
C LYS A 179 28.09 -9.05 -8.95
N ASN A 180 27.46 -8.19 -9.72
CA ASN A 180 26.08 -8.36 -10.19
C ASN A 180 26.02 -8.21 -11.69
N ILE A 181 25.01 -8.83 -12.32
CA ILE A 181 24.78 -8.73 -13.76
C ILE A 181 23.27 -8.68 -14.04
N ALA A 182 22.85 -7.73 -14.87
CA ALA A 182 21.50 -7.65 -15.42
C ALA A 182 21.56 -7.50 -16.93
N ARG A 183 20.55 -8.00 -17.66
CA ARG A 183 20.47 -7.90 -19.11
C ARG A 183 19.20 -7.18 -19.55
N ILE A 184 19.33 -6.26 -20.51
CA ILE A 184 18.21 -5.66 -21.24
C ILE A 184 18.58 -5.63 -22.72
N GLY A 185 17.88 -6.40 -23.53
CA GLY A 185 18.19 -6.57 -24.94
C GLY A 185 19.58 -7.16 -25.16
N SER A 186 20.42 -6.50 -26.00
CA SER A 186 21.83 -6.86 -26.24
C SER A 186 22.79 -6.36 -25.18
N MET A 187 22.35 -5.49 -24.27
CA MET A 187 23.21 -4.87 -23.27
C MET A 187 23.24 -5.65 -21.96
N LEU A 188 24.43 -5.89 -21.44
CA LEU A 188 24.66 -6.32 -20.08
C LEU A 188 25.04 -5.12 -19.21
N TYR A 189 24.48 -5.05 -18.02
CA TYR A 189 24.81 -4.07 -17.01
C TYR A 189 25.45 -4.79 -15.83
N LEU A 190 26.60 -4.29 -15.41
CA LEU A 190 27.49 -4.93 -14.46
C LEU A 190 27.68 -4.03 -13.25
N GLY A 191 27.34 -4.54 -12.07
CA GLY A 191 27.54 -3.84 -10.81
C GLY A 191 28.93 -4.10 -10.25
N THR A 192 29.63 -3.03 -9.85
CA THR A 192 31.00 -3.10 -9.32
C THR A 192 31.07 -2.70 -7.85
N MET A 193 32.21 -3.01 -7.23
CA MET A 193 32.54 -2.62 -5.85
C MET A 193 33.50 -1.44 -5.84
N GLY A 194 33.15 -0.32 -6.52
CA GLY A 194 33.96 0.88 -6.49
C GLY A 194 34.02 1.69 -7.79
N GLN A 195 33.38 1.21 -8.86
CA GLN A 195 33.36 1.90 -10.17
C GLN A 195 31.92 2.16 -10.68
N GLY A 196 30.90 1.92 -9.86
CA GLY A 196 29.51 2.11 -10.24
C GLY A 196 29.01 1.04 -11.22
N ILE A 197 28.22 1.46 -12.20
CA ILE A 197 27.60 0.58 -13.19
C ILE A 197 28.40 0.65 -14.50
N ILE A 198 28.82 -0.52 -14.99
CA ILE A 198 29.48 -0.69 -16.30
C ILE A 198 28.50 -1.36 -17.24
N SER A 199 28.32 -0.85 -18.45
CA SER A 199 27.59 -1.51 -19.52
C SER A 199 28.53 -2.27 -20.46
N PHE A 200 28.06 -3.37 -21.01
CA PHE A 200 28.75 -4.17 -22.02
C PHE A 200 27.79 -4.53 -23.14
N ASP A 201 28.16 -4.19 -24.36
CA ASP A 201 27.37 -4.57 -25.53
C ASP A 201 27.81 -5.96 -26.01
N THR A 202 26.87 -6.91 -26.01
CA THR A 202 27.14 -8.30 -26.42
C THR A 202 27.40 -8.44 -27.92
N GLN A 203 27.09 -7.43 -28.75
CA GLN A 203 27.35 -7.43 -30.20
C GLN A 203 28.72 -6.83 -30.51
N THR A 204 29.02 -5.62 -30.04
CA THR A 204 30.29 -4.94 -30.30
C THR A 204 31.43 -5.42 -29.39
N LYS A 205 31.09 -6.07 -28.25
CA LYS A 205 32.05 -6.53 -27.22
C LYS A 205 32.77 -5.37 -26.52
N GLU A 206 32.15 -4.20 -26.46
CA GLU A 206 32.70 -3.01 -25.85
C GLU A 206 32.09 -2.72 -24.48
N PHE A 207 32.95 -2.26 -23.57
CA PHE A 207 32.57 -1.74 -22.27
C PHE A 207 32.41 -0.23 -22.27
N ALA A 208 31.49 0.30 -21.51
CA ALA A 208 31.34 1.72 -21.25
C ALA A 208 30.89 1.99 -19.82
N ARG A 209 31.30 3.13 -19.24
CA ARG A 209 30.63 3.62 -18.01
C ARG A 209 29.18 3.91 -18.34
N PHE A 210 28.29 3.54 -17.42
CA PHE A 210 26.87 3.80 -17.61
C PHE A 210 26.44 5.04 -16.82
N VAL A 211 25.37 4.99 -16.09
CA VAL A 211 24.78 6.12 -15.36
C VAL A 211 25.41 6.23 -13.97
N ASP A 212 25.82 7.43 -13.57
CA ASP A 212 26.22 7.70 -12.20
C ASP A 212 24.98 7.78 -11.30
N VAL A 213 24.95 6.93 -10.28
CA VAL A 213 23.92 6.89 -9.26
C VAL A 213 24.37 7.54 -7.94
N GLY A 214 25.47 8.28 -7.96
CA GLY A 214 26.04 8.94 -6.78
C GLY A 214 26.64 7.99 -5.75
N CYS A 215 26.90 6.73 -6.14
CA CYS A 215 27.60 5.73 -5.33
C CYS A 215 28.30 4.73 -6.26
N ASN A 216 29.55 4.43 -5.93
CA ASN A 216 30.37 3.52 -6.73
C ASN A 216 30.26 2.05 -6.32
N VAL A 217 29.63 1.76 -5.16
CA VAL A 217 29.40 0.39 -4.67
C VAL A 217 28.00 -0.06 -5.01
N ILE A 218 27.89 -0.95 -5.98
CA ILE A 218 26.61 -1.52 -6.43
C ILE A 218 26.42 -2.87 -5.76
N SER A 219 25.53 -2.92 -4.79
CA SER A 219 25.26 -4.11 -3.98
C SER A 219 24.22 -5.05 -4.62
N SER A 220 23.25 -4.47 -5.35
CA SER A 220 22.18 -5.20 -6.03
C SER A 220 21.92 -4.57 -7.41
N LEU A 221 21.69 -5.42 -8.42
CA LEU A 221 21.37 -4.98 -9.78
C LEU A 221 20.43 -5.99 -10.43
N SER A 222 19.28 -5.53 -10.88
CA SER A 222 18.28 -6.30 -11.62
C SER A 222 17.58 -5.38 -12.62
N GLY A 223 16.67 -5.90 -13.43
CA GLY A 223 15.95 -5.11 -14.42
C GLY A 223 14.60 -5.70 -14.78
N ASP A 224 13.74 -4.90 -15.42
CA ASP A 224 12.40 -5.27 -15.88
C ASP A 224 12.41 -6.06 -17.21
N GLY A 225 13.60 -6.32 -17.78
CA GLY A 225 13.78 -6.91 -19.09
C GLY A 225 13.42 -6.01 -20.28
N LYS A 226 12.97 -4.77 -20.03
CA LYS A 226 12.52 -3.82 -21.08
C LYS A 226 13.43 -2.59 -21.16
N SER A 227 13.38 -1.71 -20.18
CA SER A 227 14.10 -0.42 -20.21
C SER A 227 14.48 0.15 -18.84
N LEU A 228 14.19 -0.56 -17.75
CA LEU A 228 14.48 -0.11 -16.39
C LEU A 228 15.46 -1.03 -15.68
N LEU A 229 16.48 -0.45 -15.07
CA LEU A 229 17.35 -1.10 -14.09
C LEU A 229 16.94 -0.69 -12.66
N TYR A 230 16.99 -1.64 -11.77
CA TYR A 230 16.80 -1.48 -10.33
C TYR A 230 18.16 -1.64 -9.64
N VAL A 231 18.64 -0.58 -9.03
CA VAL A 231 20.01 -0.47 -8.53
C VAL A 231 19.99 -0.23 -7.03
N GLY A 232 20.43 -1.19 -6.26
CA GLY A 232 20.72 -1.04 -4.83
C GLY A 232 22.19 -0.63 -4.63
N THR A 233 22.43 0.32 -3.74
CA THR A 233 23.77 0.85 -3.46
C THR A 233 24.09 0.73 -1.97
N ASP A 234 25.36 0.58 -1.65
CA ASP A 234 25.83 0.63 -0.27
C ASP A 234 26.23 2.08 0.08
N GLY A 235 25.22 2.84 0.53
CA GLY A 235 25.39 4.20 1.02
C GLY A 235 24.54 5.29 0.32
N ASN A 236 23.82 5.00 -0.79
CA ASN A 236 22.99 5.99 -1.49
C ASN A 236 21.55 5.51 -1.80
N GLY A 237 21.10 4.42 -1.18
CA GLY A 237 19.73 3.91 -1.33
C GLY A 237 19.48 3.13 -2.62
N VAL A 238 18.27 3.24 -3.15
CA VAL A 238 17.78 2.54 -4.35
C VAL A 238 17.55 3.54 -5.48
N HIS A 239 18.01 3.19 -6.69
CA HIS A 239 17.85 4.00 -7.90
C HIS A 239 17.17 3.20 -9.01
N PHE A 240 16.26 3.87 -9.72
CA PHE A 240 15.63 3.39 -10.94
C PHE A 240 16.25 4.11 -12.12
N VAL A 241 16.90 3.36 -13.01
CA VAL A 241 17.68 3.92 -14.12
C VAL A 241 17.04 3.50 -15.43
N SER A 242 16.63 4.49 -16.24
CA SER A 242 16.17 4.23 -17.60
C SER A 242 17.35 3.98 -18.51
N THR A 243 17.36 2.83 -19.18
CA THR A 243 18.42 2.45 -20.14
C THR A 243 18.30 3.26 -21.43
N ASP A 244 17.08 3.57 -21.90
CA ASP A 244 16.82 4.35 -23.10
C ASP A 244 17.23 5.81 -22.92
N LYS A 245 16.85 6.41 -21.77
CA LYS A 245 17.15 7.81 -21.46
C LYS A 245 18.53 8.00 -20.84
N LYS A 246 19.22 6.93 -20.50
CA LYS A 246 20.52 6.90 -19.81
C LYS A 246 20.57 7.86 -18.62
N LYS A 247 19.55 7.79 -17.75
CA LYS A 247 19.44 8.64 -16.55
C LYS A 247 18.69 7.96 -15.41
N VAL A 248 18.95 8.41 -14.20
CA VAL A 248 18.15 8.08 -13.03
C VAL A 248 16.77 8.73 -13.18
N VAL A 249 15.71 7.93 -13.13
CA VAL A 249 14.32 8.40 -13.24
C VAL A 249 13.63 8.48 -11.89
N ARG A 250 14.12 7.74 -10.89
CA ARG A 250 13.63 7.78 -9.51
C ARG A 250 14.74 7.35 -8.55
N SER A 251 14.75 7.95 -7.35
CA SER A 251 15.60 7.52 -6.25
C SER A 251 14.79 7.39 -4.98
N MET A 252 15.09 6.38 -4.17
CA MET A 252 14.57 6.19 -2.82
C MET A 252 15.76 6.19 -1.87
N ARG A 253 15.75 7.08 -0.88
CA ARG A 253 16.84 7.26 0.07
C ARG A 253 16.31 7.41 1.48
N HIS A 254 17.16 7.15 2.46
CA HIS A 254 16.92 7.56 3.83
C HIS A 254 17.14 9.08 3.97
N GLU A 255 16.14 9.78 4.52
CA GLU A 255 16.23 11.19 4.87
C GLU A 255 15.88 11.36 6.35
N THR A 256 16.87 11.83 7.13
CA THR A 256 16.70 12.01 8.58
C THR A 256 15.53 12.95 8.90
N GLY A 257 14.62 12.50 9.75
CA GLY A 257 13.45 13.29 10.19
C GLY A 257 12.26 13.25 9.23
N LYS A 258 12.27 12.35 8.24
CA LYS A 258 11.11 12.04 7.39
C LYS A 258 10.72 10.58 7.56
N ASP A 259 9.46 10.35 7.92
CA ASP A 259 8.92 9.00 8.22
C ASP A 259 8.70 8.13 6.97
N GLU A 260 8.56 8.75 5.78
CA GLU A 260 8.22 8.08 4.52
C GLU A 260 9.44 7.79 3.64
N THR A 261 10.60 7.56 4.23
CA THR A 261 11.85 7.28 3.53
C THR A 261 12.39 5.91 3.87
N LEU A 262 13.36 5.41 3.10
CA LEU A 262 14.06 4.17 3.45
C LEU A 262 14.63 4.24 4.86
N ARG A 263 14.65 3.12 5.59
CA ARG A 263 15.29 3.05 6.90
C ARG A 263 16.80 3.26 6.86
N SER A 264 17.44 2.93 5.71
CA SER A 264 18.88 3.10 5.50
C SER A 264 19.21 3.33 4.04
N ASN A 265 20.35 3.98 3.80
CA ASN A 265 20.97 4.08 2.47
C ASN A 265 21.90 2.90 2.14
N SER A 266 22.21 2.02 3.10
CA SER A 266 23.01 0.81 2.89
C SER A 266 22.10 -0.35 2.50
N VAL A 267 21.86 -0.48 1.20
CA VAL A 267 20.96 -1.47 0.59
C VAL A 267 21.77 -2.68 0.13
N TYR A 268 21.36 -3.90 0.46
CA TYR A 268 22.04 -5.12 0.07
C TYR A 268 21.32 -5.92 -1.00
N SER A 269 19.99 -5.89 -1.02
CA SER A 269 19.18 -6.55 -2.03
C SER A 269 17.97 -5.73 -2.42
N VAL A 270 17.61 -5.79 -3.70
CA VAL A 270 16.41 -5.16 -4.25
C VAL A 270 15.72 -6.18 -5.15
N LEU A 271 14.43 -6.37 -4.92
CA LEU A 271 13.54 -7.13 -5.80
C LEU A 271 12.36 -6.24 -6.19
N VAL A 272 12.04 -6.17 -7.47
CA VAL A 272 10.76 -5.63 -7.93
C VAL A 272 9.97 -6.80 -8.48
N ASP A 273 8.83 -7.09 -7.85
CA ASP A 273 8.00 -8.22 -8.24
C ASP A 273 7.04 -7.88 -9.39
N LYS A 274 6.31 -8.88 -9.86
CA LYS A 274 5.39 -8.74 -11.01
C LYS A 274 4.21 -7.82 -10.72
N GLU A 275 3.85 -7.66 -9.45
CA GLU A 275 2.81 -6.77 -8.98
C GLU A 275 3.30 -5.32 -8.83
N GLY A 276 4.59 -5.08 -8.99
CA GLY A 276 5.22 -3.76 -8.85
C GLY A 276 5.57 -3.38 -7.42
N LEU A 277 5.61 -4.34 -6.50
CA LEU A 277 6.18 -4.13 -5.17
C LEU A 277 7.70 -4.10 -5.25
N ILE A 278 8.28 -3.11 -4.63
CA ILE A 278 9.72 -2.97 -4.44
C ILE A 278 10.06 -3.47 -3.04
N TRP A 279 10.86 -4.51 -2.98
CA TRP A 279 11.38 -5.08 -1.74
C TRP A 279 12.83 -4.64 -1.59
N VAL A 280 13.18 -4.12 -0.43
CA VAL A 280 14.53 -3.57 -0.15
C VAL A 280 15.08 -4.19 1.12
N GLY A 281 16.13 -4.99 0.97
CA GLY A 281 16.87 -5.59 2.09
C GLY A 281 18.07 -4.74 2.48
N PHE A 282 18.25 -4.54 3.79
CA PHE A 282 19.30 -3.69 4.35
C PHE A 282 20.42 -4.48 5.04
N TYR A 283 21.52 -3.80 5.29
CA TYR A 283 22.68 -4.35 6.02
C TYR A 283 22.40 -4.58 7.50
N GLN A 284 21.53 -3.96 8.18
CA GLN A 284 21.27 -4.15 9.64
C GLN A 284 19.88 -3.67 10.07
N LEU A 285 19.02 -3.33 9.13
CA LEU A 285 17.70 -2.77 9.44
C LEU A 285 16.53 -3.59 8.85
N GLY A 286 16.81 -4.84 8.47
CA GLY A 286 15.78 -5.76 7.99
C GLY A 286 15.30 -5.47 6.58
N LEU A 287 14.00 -5.38 6.40
CA LEU A 287 13.31 -5.34 5.12
C LEU A 287 12.33 -4.16 5.08
N ASP A 288 12.36 -3.38 4.01
CA ASP A 288 11.28 -2.46 3.63
C ASP A 288 10.62 -2.95 2.34
N TYR A 289 9.35 -2.63 2.16
CA TYR A 289 8.68 -2.80 0.88
C TYR A 289 7.68 -1.68 0.60
N THR A 290 7.49 -1.37 -0.69
CA THR A 290 6.58 -0.32 -1.16
C THR A 290 6.19 -0.56 -2.61
N LEU A 291 5.13 0.11 -3.10
CA LEU A 291 4.78 0.03 -4.52
C LEU A 291 5.70 0.90 -5.39
N TYR A 292 6.13 0.34 -6.53
CA TYR A 292 6.88 1.10 -7.54
C TYR A 292 6.08 2.29 -8.07
N GLN A 293 4.82 2.06 -8.37
CA GLN A 293 3.89 3.10 -8.79
C GLN A 293 3.17 3.69 -7.55
N SER A 294 3.94 4.36 -6.68
CA SER A 294 3.35 5.29 -5.73
C SER A 294 2.77 6.46 -6.52
N GLY A 295 1.49 6.51 -6.72
CA GLY A 295 0.94 7.56 -7.55
C GLY A 295 -0.54 7.45 -7.82
N LEU A 296 -1.24 6.53 -7.13
CA LEU A 296 -2.70 6.63 -7.04
C LEU A 296 -3.06 7.86 -6.22
N PHE A 297 -2.36 8.05 -5.09
CA PHE A 297 -2.53 9.20 -4.23
C PHE A 297 -1.29 10.09 -4.27
N SER A 298 -1.53 11.38 -4.40
CA SER A 298 -0.52 12.43 -4.30
C SER A 298 -0.83 13.28 -3.07
N THR A 299 0.12 13.41 -2.17
CA THR A 299 0.00 14.31 -1.00
C THR A 299 0.49 15.69 -1.38
N TYR A 300 -0.38 16.66 -1.26
CA TYR A 300 -0.02 18.07 -1.40
C TYR A 300 0.36 18.62 -0.04
N THR A 301 1.65 18.67 0.20
CA THR A 301 2.23 19.38 1.34
C THR A 301 2.57 20.80 0.90
N TYR A 302 1.94 21.77 1.48
CA TYR A 302 2.20 23.18 1.14
C TYR A 302 3.37 23.77 1.94
N ALA A 303 4.24 22.91 2.46
CA ALA A 303 5.42 23.27 3.23
C ALA A 303 6.33 24.35 2.59
N PRO A 304 6.48 24.40 1.24
CA PRO A 304 7.23 25.49 0.61
C PRO A 304 6.57 26.86 0.76
N PHE A 305 5.25 26.90 1.02
CA PHE A 305 4.47 28.13 1.11
C PHE A 305 4.02 28.45 2.53
N PHE A 306 3.98 27.44 3.40
CA PHE A 306 3.43 27.55 4.75
C PHE A 306 4.27 26.74 5.75
N ASP A 307 4.70 27.37 6.78
CA ASP A 307 5.65 26.89 7.79
C ASP A 307 5.04 25.84 8.76
N SER A 308 4.32 24.83 8.21
CA SER A 308 3.73 23.75 9.01
C SER A 308 3.97 22.38 8.39
N ARG A 309 4.55 21.46 9.17
CA ARG A 309 4.87 20.09 8.74
C ARG A 309 3.65 19.17 8.71
N ASP A 310 2.71 19.32 9.64
CA ASP A 310 1.48 18.56 9.75
C ASP A 310 0.30 19.53 9.67
N MET A 311 -0.47 19.45 8.60
CA MET A 311 -1.60 20.34 8.37
C MET A 311 -2.90 19.54 8.18
N PRO A 312 -3.62 19.17 9.25
CA PRO A 312 -4.91 18.49 9.14
C PRO A 312 -5.90 19.34 8.37
N VAL A 313 -6.27 18.90 7.16
CA VAL A 313 -7.24 19.61 6.32
C VAL A 313 -8.64 19.24 6.75
N ARG A 314 -9.45 20.23 7.15
CA ARG A 314 -10.82 20.05 7.65
C ARG A 314 -11.90 20.66 6.76
N ALA A 315 -11.54 21.61 5.93
CA ALA A 315 -12.44 22.26 5.00
C ALA A 315 -11.74 22.49 3.67
N LEU A 316 -12.47 22.31 2.59
CA LEU A 316 -11.95 22.43 1.24
C LEU A 316 -13.02 23.04 0.33
N ALA A 317 -12.65 24.07 -0.42
CA ALA A 317 -13.44 24.56 -1.53
C ALA A 317 -12.52 24.74 -2.74
N ILE A 318 -12.88 24.13 -3.85
CA ILE A 318 -12.13 24.19 -5.10
C ILE A 318 -13.01 24.82 -6.18
N LYS A 319 -12.46 25.80 -6.87
CA LYS A 319 -13.03 26.38 -8.08
C LYS A 319 -11.98 26.35 -9.18
N GLU A 320 -12.19 25.53 -10.20
CA GLU A 320 -11.21 25.35 -11.27
C GLU A 320 -9.84 24.96 -10.72
N LYS A 321 -8.86 25.86 -10.75
CA LYS A 321 -7.50 25.65 -10.21
C LYS A 321 -7.23 26.38 -8.88
N GLU A 322 -8.20 27.19 -8.43
CA GLU A 322 -8.14 27.83 -7.14
C GLU A 322 -8.57 26.88 -6.03
N LYS A 323 -7.81 26.82 -4.95
CA LYS A 323 -8.10 25.99 -3.77
C LYS A 323 -8.11 26.86 -2.53
N LEU A 324 -9.18 26.79 -1.76
CA LEU A 324 -9.24 27.33 -0.41
C LEU A 324 -9.25 26.17 0.58
N ILE A 325 -8.24 26.12 1.44
CA ILE A 325 -7.98 25.02 2.36
C ILE A 325 -8.09 25.53 3.79
N GLY A 326 -9.02 24.97 4.53
CA GLY A 326 -9.18 25.21 5.94
C GLY A 326 -8.53 24.10 6.77
N SER A 327 -7.73 24.49 7.75
CA SER A 327 -7.03 23.57 8.63
C SER A 327 -7.25 23.92 10.11
N ARG A 328 -6.53 23.22 10.99
CA ARG A 328 -6.42 23.59 12.41
C ARG A 328 -5.51 24.80 12.62
N ASP A 329 -4.62 25.09 11.66
CA ASP A 329 -3.56 26.11 11.78
C ASP A 329 -3.84 27.35 10.91
N GLY A 330 -5.06 27.49 10.40
CA GLY A 330 -5.48 28.64 9.63
C GLY A 330 -6.13 28.29 8.30
N LEU A 331 -6.27 29.33 7.47
CA LEU A 331 -6.86 29.29 6.15
C LEU A 331 -5.78 29.55 5.10
N PHE A 332 -5.78 28.77 4.02
CA PHE A 332 -4.78 28.84 2.95
C PHE A 332 -5.47 28.96 1.60
N TYR A 333 -5.15 30.01 0.87
CA TYR A 333 -5.58 30.22 -0.51
C TYR A 333 -4.45 29.92 -1.48
N ILE A 334 -4.73 29.15 -2.51
CA ILE A 334 -3.78 28.69 -3.51
C ILE A 334 -4.40 28.82 -4.90
N ASP A 335 -3.73 29.54 -5.76
CA ASP A 335 -3.98 29.65 -7.19
C ASP A 335 -2.66 29.33 -7.90
N GLU A 336 -2.49 28.08 -8.33
CA GLU A 336 -1.25 27.59 -8.93
C GLU A 336 -1.01 28.18 -10.30
N GLU A 337 -2.07 28.47 -11.06
CA GLU A 337 -1.96 28.99 -12.42
C GLU A 337 -1.43 30.42 -12.44
N ASN A 338 -1.91 31.25 -11.51
CA ASN A 338 -1.50 32.65 -11.38
C ASN A 338 -0.40 32.87 -10.34
N HIS A 339 0.15 31.78 -9.76
CA HIS A 339 1.18 31.82 -8.72
C HIS A 339 0.80 32.71 -7.53
N ARG A 340 -0.47 32.64 -7.12
CA ARG A 340 -1.01 33.43 -5.98
C ARG A 340 -1.22 32.55 -4.76
N TYR A 341 -0.50 32.84 -3.68
CA TYR A 341 -0.55 32.09 -2.44
C TYR A 341 -0.74 33.04 -1.27
N LYS A 342 -1.68 32.75 -0.36
CA LYS A 342 -1.89 33.55 0.84
C LYS A 342 -2.39 32.70 2.00
N SER A 343 -1.81 32.93 3.20
CA SER A 343 -2.30 32.36 4.45
C SER A 343 -2.96 33.42 5.30
N PHE A 344 -3.99 33.01 6.04
CA PHE A 344 -4.68 33.82 7.00
C PHE A 344 -4.69 33.07 8.33
N LYS A 345 -4.16 33.70 9.37
CA LYS A 345 -4.06 33.17 10.75
C LYS A 345 -4.44 34.29 11.74
N VAL A 346 -4.50 33.95 13.02
CA VAL A 346 -4.58 34.98 14.09
C VAL A 346 -3.36 35.90 13.96
N PRO A 347 -3.53 37.28 14.01
CA PRO A 347 -4.75 38.00 14.39
C PRO A 347 -5.74 38.34 13.26
N GLN A 348 -5.47 37.97 12.00
CA GLN A 348 -6.40 38.23 10.88
C GLN A 348 -7.71 37.45 11.01
N LEU A 349 -7.63 36.25 11.58
CA LEU A 349 -8.75 35.42 12.00
C LEU A 349 -8.84 35.47 13.53
N ARG A 350 -10.05 35.40 14.12
CA ARG A 350 -10.25 35.22 15.56
C ARG A 350 -9.99 33.80 16.03
N SER A 351 -10.01 32.84 15.11
CA SER A 351 -9.67 31.42 15.35
C SER A 351 -9.01 30.80 14.14
N ASN A 352 -7.94 30.07 14.36
CA ASN A 352 -7.27 29.32 13.30
C ASN A 352 -8.02 28.02 12.92
N MET A 353 -8.97 27.56 13.72
CA MET A 353 -9.70 26.31 13.48
C MET A 353 -10.82 26.53 12.45
N ILE A 354 -10.56 26.14 11.20
CA ILE A 354 -11.50 26.25 10.10
C ILE A 354 -12.28 24.94 9.97
N PHE A 355 -13.62 25.02 9.96
CA PHE A 355 -14.50 23.85 9.90
C PHE A 355 -15.26 23.72 8.59
N SER A 356 -15.54 24.84 7.92
CA SER A 356 -16.29 24.82 6.66
C SER A 356 -15.82 25.91 5.72
N CYS A 357 -15.77 25.58 4.42
CA CYS A 357 -15.53 26.51 3.31
C CYS A 357 -16.53 26.25 2.20
N LEU A 358 -17.10 27.32 1.66
CA LEU A 358 -18.02 27.26 0.50
C LEU A 358 -17.70 28.40 -0.46
N TYR A 359 -17.58 28.08 -1.77
CA TYR A 359 -17.57 29.09 -2.81
C TYR A 359 -19.01 29.45 -3.18
N TYR A 360 -19.42 30.70 -3.01
CA TYR A 360 -20.77 31.18 -3.20
C TYR A 360 -20.75 32.63 -3.68
N GLN A 361 -21.52 32.97 -4.71
CA GLN A 361 -21.63 34.32 -5.29
C GLN A 361 -20.27 35.02 -5.55
N ASN A 362 -19.32 34.29 -6.15
CA ASN A 362 -17.96 34.74 -6.50
C ASN A 362 -17.03 35.05 -5.30
N GLU A 363 -17.40 34.65 -4.10
CA GLU A 363 -16.59 34.78 -2.89
C GLU A 363 -16.54 33.47 -2.13
N TYR A 364 -15.54 33.31 -1.27
CA TYR A 364 -15.42 32.16 -0.37
C TYR A 364 -15.98 32.53 1.01
N TYR A 365 -16.91 31.72 1.50
CA TYR A 365 -17.49 31.81 2.83
C TYR A 365 -16.82 30.81 3.74
N ILE A 366 -16.33 31.25 4.90
CA ILE A 366 -15.46 30.51 5.80
C ILE A 366 -16.08 30.46 7.20
N GLY A 367 -16.33 29.26 7.69
CA GLY A 367 -16.80 29.00 9.05
C GLY A 367 -15.68 28.54 9.96
N THR A 368 -15.59 29.13 11.14
CA THR A 368 -14.56 28.82 12.14
C THR A 368 -15.17 28.31 13.44
N TYR A 369 -14.34 27.64 14.24
CA TYR A 369 -14.68 27.25 15.60
C TYR A 369 -14.32 28.36 16.58
N GLY A 370 -15.33 29.10 17.07
CA GLY A 370 -15.15 30.17 18.05
C GLY A 370 -14.73 31.53 17.52
N GLY A 371 -14.43 31.64 16.24
CA GLY A 371 -14.04 32.90 15.58
C GLY A 371 -15.12 33.49 14.67
N GLY A 372 -16.27 32.83 14.54
CA GLY A 372 -17.35 33.26 13.69
C GLY A 372 -17.18 32.95 12.22
N MET A 373 -17.72 33.78 11.36
CA MET A 373 -17.77 33.58 9.92
C MET A 373 -17.10 34.73 9.17
N TYR A 374 -16.37 34.37 8.09
CA TYR A 374 -15.64 35.31 7.25
C TYR A 374 -16.01 35.12 5.77
N VAL A 375 -15.71 36.16 4.98
CA VAL A 375 -15.82 36.13 3.53
C VAL A 375 -14.50 36.58 2.92
N LEU A 376 -13.97 35.77 1.99
CA LEU A 376 -12.74 36.05 1.26
C LEU A 376 -13.09 36.37 -0.21
N ASN A 377 -12.69 37.54 -0.66
CA ASN A 377 -12.72 37.88 -2.08
C ASN A 377 -11.48 37.29 -2.78
N PRO A 378 -11.62 36.33 -3.73
CA PRO A 378 -10.48 35.69 -4.37
C PRO A 378 -9.71 36.61 -5.32
N ALA A 379 -10.33 37.66 -5.89
CA ALA A 379 -9.67 38.57 -6.80
C ALA A 379 -8.67 39.50 -6.07
N THR A 380 -9.07 40.01 -4.93
CA THR A 380 -8.27 40.96 -4.13
C THR A 380 -7.50 40.32 -2.97
N LEU A 381 -7.85 39.08 -2.62
CA LEU A 381 -7.37 38.37 -1.42
C LEU A 381 -7.64 39.17 -0.13
N THR A 382 -8.77 39.87 -0.08
CA THR A 382 -9.22 40.59 1.11
C THR A 382 -10.19 39.72 1.92
N LEU A 383 -9.90 39.56 3.20
CA LEU A 383 -10.72 38.85 4.15
C LEU A 383 -11.53 39.86 4.96
N ARG A 384 -12.83 39.66 5.10
CA ARG A 384 -13.74 40.46 5.90
C ARG A 384 -14.65 39.59 6.76
N ASP A 385 -15.20 40.18 7.81
CA ASP A 385 -16.26 39.52 8.57
C ASP A 385 -17.52 39.34 7.72
N PHE A 386 -18.25 38.27 7.98
CA PHE A 386 -19.59 38.13 7.44
C PHE A 386 -20.56 38.91 8.30
N GLU A 387 -21.05 40.03 7.78
CA GLU A 387 -21.98 40.95 8.45
C GLU A 387 -23.30 41.00 7.63
N PRO A 388 -24.25 40.10 7.94
CA PRO A 388 -25.51 40.06 7.21
C PRO A 388 -26.45 41.19 7.70
N ASP A 389 -27.25 41.73 6.78
CA ASP A 389 -28.29 42.70 7.09
C ASP A 389 -29.36 42.10 8.01
N GLY A 390 -29.55 42.70 9.21
CA GLY A 390 -30.58 42.31 10.17
C GLY A 390 -30.39 40.97 10.87
N GLY A 391 -29.21 40.37 10.78
CA GLY A 391 -28.87 39.09 11.40
C GLY A 391 -28.04 39.24 12.69
N MET A 392 -27.88 38.11 13.41
CA MET A 392 -26.97 38.07 14.56
C MET A 392 -25.51 38.13 14.10
N PRO A 393 -24.63 38.87 14.80
CA PRO A 393 -23.23 38.90 14.50
C PRO A 393 -22.60 37.54 14.84
N PHE A 394 -21.96 36.90 13.84
CA PHE A 394 -21.24 35.63 14.04
C PHE A 394 -19.83 35.76 14.60
N SER A 395 -19.49 36.92 15.17
CA SER A 395 -18.12 37.24 15.55
C SER A 395 -17.47 36.34 16.63
N LYS A 396 -18.27 35.52 17.32
CA LYS A 396 -17.81 34.54 18.33
C LYS A 396 -18.52 33.19 18.24
N GLY A 397 -19.27 32.93 17.16
CA GLY A 397 -20.03 31.69 16.98
C GLY A 397 -19.16 30.51 16.57
N HIS A 398 -19.65 29.29 16.82
CA HIS A 398 -19.13 28.06 16.25
C HIS A 398 -19.89 27.77 15.00
N ILE A 399 -19.21 27.79 13.86
CA ILE A 399 -19.79 27.47 12.53
C ILE A 399 -19.29 26.11 12.12
N PHE A 400 -20.17 25.13 12.03
CA PHE A 400 -19.82 23.74 11.72
C PHE A 400 -19.94 23.43 10.23
N CYS A 401 -21.01 23.87 9.59
CA CYS A 401 -21.26 23.67 8.17
C CYS A 401 -21.86 24.89 7.50
N ILE A 402 -21.52 25.09 6.23
CA ILE A 402 -22.08 26.12 5.34
C ILE A 402 -22.48 25.42 4.05
N LYS A 403 -23.74 25.53 3.67
CA LYS A 403 -24.31 24.87 2.48
C LYS A 403 -25.16 25.82 1.66
N GLN A 404 -25.35 25.48 0.41
CA GLN A 404 -26.24 26.17 -0.50
C GLN A 404 -27.36 25.22 -0.93
N ASP A 405 -28.61 25.70 -0.89
CA ASP A 405 -29.74 24.99 -1.48
C ASP A 405 -29.93 25.33 -2.96
N ARG A 406 -30.89 24.69 -3.62
CA ARG A 406 -31.19 24.90 -5.02
C ARG A 406 -31.67 26.34 -5.34
N GLU A 407 -32.35 27.00 -4.39
CA GLU A 407 -32.81 28.38 -4.52
C GLU A 407 -31.70 29.39 -4.26
N LYS A 408 -30.46 28.91 -4.13
CA LYS A 408 -29.27 29.70 -3.78
C LYS A 408 -29.37 30.38 -2.42
N ASN A 409 -30.15 29.83 -1.48
CA ASN A 409 -30.11 30.27 -0.11
C ASN A 409 -28.85 29.70 0.58
N LEU A 410 -28.25 30.51 1.43
CA LEU A 410 -27.07 30.13 2.23
C LEU A 410 -27.55 29.60 3.59
N TRP A 411 -27.26 28.34 3.88
CA TRP A 411 -27.58 27.67 5.11
C TRP A 411 -26.35 27.53 5.98
N ILE A 412 -26.46 27.94 7.23
CA ILE A 412 -25.34 27.96 8.18
C ILE A 412 -25.73 27.16 9.43
N GLY A 413 -25.06 26.04 9.65
CA GLY A 413 -25.21 25.19 10.85
C GLY A 413 -24.26 25.66 11.94
N THR A 414 -24.80 25.94 13.13
CA THR A 414 -24.08 26.55 14.23
C THR A 414 -24.40 25.86 15.57
N SER A 415 -23.73 26.31 16.66
CA SER A 415 -24.10 25.96 18.02
C SER A 415 -25.39 26.65 18.51
N LEU A 416 -25.90 27.63 17.76
CA LEU A 416 -27.10 28.40 18.09
C LEU A 416 -28.30 28.01 17.20
N GLY A 417 -28.21 26.90 16.48
CA GLY A 417 -29.20 26.45 15.51
C GLY A 417 -28.77 26.71 14.08
N ILE A 418 -29.74 26.87 13.18
CA ILE A 418 -29.56 27.03 11.74
C ILE A 418 -29.98 28.42 11.33
N PHE A 419 -29.11 29.11 10.62
CA PHE A 419 -29.43 30.38 9.97
C PHE A 419 -29.56 30.18 8.47
N CYS A 420 -30.55 30.82 7.86
CA CYS A 420 -30.74 30.80 6.42
C CYS A 420 -30.76 32.25 5.88
N TYR A 421 -29.93 32.49 4.86
CA TYR A 421 -29.77 33.80 4.22
C TYR A 421 -30.08 33.71 2.74
N LYS A 422 -30.66 34.79 2.21
CA LYS A 422 -30.83 35.02 0.76
C LYS A 422 -30.33 36.42 0.44
N ASP A 423 -29.44 36.56 -0.50
CA ASP A 423 -28.87 37.83 -0.94
C ASP A 423 -28.42 38.75 0.24
N GLY A 424 -27.75 38.18 1.22
CA GLY A 424 -27.23 38.85 2.40
C GLY A 424 -28.27 39.10 3.52
N ARG A 425 -29.56 38.80 3.28
CA ARG A 425 -30.64 39.00 4.28
C ARG A 425 -30.99 37.69 4.96
N GLN A 426 -31.15 37.74 6.29
CA GLN A 426 -31.65 36.56 7.02
C GLN A 426 -33.14 36.34 6.70
N ILE A 427 -33.46 35.15 6.17
CA ILE A 427 -34.83 34.73 5.86
C ILE A 427 -35.40 33.78 6.90
N ALA A 428 -34.54 33.06 7.66
CA ALA A 428 -34.97 32.16 8.72
C ALA A 428 -33.88 31.95 9.77
N HIS A 429 -34.31 31.62 10.98
CA HIS A 429 -33.47 31.12 12.07
C HIS A 429 -34.24 30.03 12.84
N TYR A 430 -33.76 28.81 12.74
CA TYR A 430 -34.37 27.63 13.35
C TYR A 430 -33.57 27.23 14.61
N THR A 431 -34.24 27.06 15.72
CA THR A 431 -33.72 26.58 17.01
C THR A 431 -34.65 25.51 17.57
N SER A 432 -34.21 24.78 18.58
CA SER A 432 -35.07 23.83 19.31
C SER A 432 -36.27 24.47 19.99
N ALA A 433 -36.16 25.78 20.31
CA ALA A 433 -37.23 26.54 20.94
C ALA A 433 -38.34 26.97 19.97
N ASN A 434 -38.02 27.20 18.70
CA ASN A 434 -38.98 27.72 17.70
C ASN A 434 -39.32 26.77 16.55
N SER A 435 -38.75 25.58 16.57
CA SER A 435 -38.90 24.60 15.50
C SER A 435 -38.76 23.16 16.01
N LYS A 436 -38.85 22.17 15.11
CA LYS A 436 -38.56 20.75 15.39
C LYS A 436 -37.07 20.41 15.26
N LEU A 437 -36.18 21.35 15.32
CA LEU A 437 -34.74 21.13 15.34
C LEU A 437 -34.35 20.39 16.65
N PRO A 438 -33.70 19.20 16.61
CA PRO A 438 -33.18 18.57 17.79
C PRO A 438 -32.13 19.48 18.48
N GLU A 439 -32.02 19.37 19.81
CA GLU A 439 -31.06 20.16 20.58
C GLU A 439 -29.62 19.84 20.20
N GLY A 440 -28.73 20.82 20.43
CA GLY A 440 -27.27 20.68 20.26
C GLY A 440 -26.72 21.35 19.00
N ASN A 441 -25.44 21.10 18.76
CA ASN A 441 -24.71 21.66 17.63
C ASN A 441 -25.22 21.06 16.31
N VAL A 442 -25.36 21.89 15.27
CA VAL A 442 -25.73 21.45 13.93
C VAL A 442 -24.46 21.14 13.14
N TYR A 443 -24.15 19.86 12.99
CA TYR A 443 -22.88 19.41 12.36
C TYR A 443 -22.94 19.30 10.85
N GLU A 444 -24.09 18.86 10.28
CA GLU A 444 -24.24 18.68 8.85
C GLU A 444 -25.63 19.10 8.37
N ILE A 445 -25.67 19.69 7.20
CA ILE A 445 -26.88 20.00 6.42
C ILE A 445 -26.65 19.42 5.03
N TYR A 446 -27.45 18.46 4.62
CA TYR A 446 -27.35 17.81 3.32
C TYR A 446 -28.66 17.98 2.55
N PHE A 447 -28.59 18.44 1.31
CA PHE A 447 -29.77 18.55 0.44
C PHE A 447 -29.74 17.40 -0.58
N ASP A 448 -30.77 16.54 -0.55
CA ASP A 448 -30.91 15.42 -1.47
C ASP A 448 -31.43 15.89 -2.85
N SER A 449 -31.46 14.96 -3.81
CA SER A 449 -31.92 15.23 -5.18
C SER A 449 -33.39 15.67 -5.26
N THR A 450 -34.21 15.36 -4.23
CA THR A 450 -35.60 15.82 -4.09
C THR A 450 -35.70 17.18 -3.38
N HIS A 451 -34.56 17.77 -3.03
CA HIS A 451 -34.42 19.07 -2.34
C HIS A 451 -34.84 19.07 -0.87
N LYS A 452 -35.10 17.94 -0.26
CA LYS A 452 -35.24 17.81 1.18
C LYS A 452 -33.87 18.09 1.85
N GLY A 453 -33.88 18.84 2.93
CA GLY A 453 -32.70 19.10 3.73
C GLY A 453 -32.61 18.12 4.90
N TRP A 454 -31.57 17.26 4.91
CA TRP A 454 -31.27 16.38 6.02
C TRP A 454 -30.36 17.13 6.98
N ILE A 455 -30.81 17.33 8.21
CA ILE A 455 -30.13 18.15 9.21
C ILE A 455 -29.74 17.32 10.39
N CYS A 456 -28.42 17.25 10.65
CA CYS A 456 -27.84 16.43 11.71
C CYS A 456 -27.36 17.30 12.84
N THR A 457 -27.83 16.99 14.03
CA THR A 457 -27.43 17.64 15.27
C THR A 457 -26.70 16.66 16.19
N GLU A 458 -26.24 17.17 17.33
CA GLU A 458 -25.64 16.34 18.38
C GLU A 458 -26.60 15.26 18.93
N ASN A 459 -27.90 15.56 18.97
CA ASN A 459 -28.93 14.72 19.59
C ASN A 459 -29.92 14.13 18.57
N GLY A 460 -29.48 13.90 17.33
CA GLY A 460 -30.29 13.30 16.29
C GLY A 460 -30.47 14.17 15.06
N MET A 461 -31.44 13.85 14.22
CA MET A 461 -31.69 14.57 12.97
C MET A 461 -33.15 14.91 12.71
N CYS A 462 -33.35 15.89 11.85
CA CYS A 462 -34.64 16.28 11.30
C CYS A 462 -34.55 16.51 9.80
N ILE A 463 -35.70 16.56 9.13
CA ILE A 463 -35.79 16.83 7.70
C ILE A 463 -36.43 18.21 7.47
N TRP A 464 -35.74 19.03 6.66
CA TRP A 464 -36.31 20.23 6.08
C TRP A 464 -37.19 19.88 4.89
N ASP A 465 -38.47 20.25 4.97
CA ASP A 465 -39.43 20.11 3.87
C ASP A 465 -39.49 21.44 3.08
N PRO A 466 -39.01 21.48 1.83
CA PRO A 466 -39.01 22.72 1.04
C PRO A 466 -40.40 23.20 0.68
N SER A 467 -41.38 22.31 0.58
CA SER A 467 -42.76 22.66 0.25
C SER A 467 -43.49 23.32 1.42
N ALA A 468 -43.33 22.74 2.63
CA ALA A 468 -43.92 23.27 3.83
C ALA A 468 -43.09 24.37 4.51
N ARG A 469 -41.81 24.50 4.13
CA ARG A 469 -40.80 25.37 4.76
C ARG A 469 -40.69 25.16 6.28
N THR A 470 -40.76 23.92 6.71
CA THR A 470 -40.70 23.52 8.11
C THR A 470 -39.75 22.36 8.33
N LEU A 471 -39.27 22.23 9.59
CA LEU A 471 -38.51 21.08 10.05
C LEU A 471 -39.45 20.01 10.60
N LYS A 472 -39.19 18.74 10.26
CA LYS A 472 -40.00 17.58 10.67
C LYS A 472 -39.13 16.52 11.33
N THR A 473 -39.62 15.92 12.41
CA THR A 473 -38.98 14.77 13.13
C THR A 473 -39.88 13.54 13.17
N ASP A 474 -41.13 13.71 12.84
CA ASP A 474 -42.21 12.69 12.86
C ASP A 474 -42.37 11.93 11.53
N VAL A 475 -41.43 12.10 10.64
CA VAL A 475 -41.41 11.50 9.29
C VAL A 475 -40.57 10.23 9.21
N PHE A 476 -39.80 9.92 10.24
CA PHE A 476 -38.91 8.77 10.25
C PHE A 476 -39.67 7.48 10.64
N PRO A 477 -39.52 6.40 9.86
CA PRO A 477 -40.11 5.12 10.19
C PRO A 477 -39.46 4.50 11.44
N GLU A 478 -40.19 3.53 12.06
CA GLU A 478 -39.64 2.77 13.17
C GLU A 478 -38.40 2.01 12.76
N GLY A 479 -37.37 2.04 13.61
CA GLY A 479 -36.07 1.41 13.32
C GLY A 479 -35.09 2.28 12.51
N PHE A 480 -35.49 3.49 12.06
CA PHE A 480 -34.58 4.41 11.42
C PHE A 480 -33.64 5.09 12.43
N ILE A 481 -32.40 5.40 11.98
CA ILE A 481 -31.30 5.90 12.85
C ILE A 481 -31.41 7.38 13.25
N HIS A 482 -32.56 8.02 13.08
CA HIS A 482 -32.76 9.47 13.28
C HIS A 482 -32.41 10.00 14.69
N LYS A 483 -32.29 9.11 15.67
CA LYS A 483 -31.89 9.47 17.06
C LYS A 483 -30.38 9.33 17.28
N GLU A 484 -29.65 8.79 16.32
CA GLU A 484 -28.21 8.66 16.41
C GLU A 484 -27.53 9.96 15.97
N LYS A 485 -26.31 10.17 16.44
CA LYS A 485 -25.47 11.27 15.99
C LYS A 485 -24.85 10.93 14.66
N ILE A 486 -25.32 11.56 13.60
CA ILE A 486 -24.86 11.39 12.24
C ILE A 486 -23.92 12.51 11.88
N ARG A 487 -22.76 12.19 11.30
CA ARG A 487 -21.77 13.18 10.88
C ARG A 487 -21.68 13.37 9.38
N VAL A 488 -22.00 12.33 8.62
CA VAL A 488 -21.87 12.34 7.16
C VAL A 488 -23.13 11.75 6.54
N ILE A 489 -23.66 12.46 5.56
CA ILE A 489 -24.73 11.97 4.67
C ILE A 489 -24.26 12.13 3.24
N TYR A 490 -24.56 11.13 2.42
CA TYR A 490 -24.26 11.15 1.00
C TYR A 490 -25.35 10.43 0.20
N GLU A 491 -25.77 11.00 -0.91
CA GLU A 491 -26.65 10.38 -1.90
C GLU A 491 -25.81 9.95 -3.10
N ASP A 492 -25.92 8.69 -3.49
CA ASP A 492 -25.22 8.16 -4.65
C ASP A 492 -26.00 8.40 -5.97
N SER A 493 -25.39 7.98 -7.07
CA SER A 493 -26.01 8.11 -8.41
C SER A 493 -27.22 7.20 -8.64
N ASN A 494 -27.52 6.26 -7.74
CA ASN A 494 -28.71 5.43 -7.76
C ASN A 494 -29.83 6.00 -6.86
N HIS A 495 -29.57 7.16 -6.23
CA HIS A 495 -30.46 7.79 -5.25
C HIS A 495 -30.60 7.02 -3.93
N ASP A 496 -29.59 6.21 -3.57
CA ASP A 496 -29.49 5.63 -2.23
C ASP A 496 -28.77 6.62 -1.31
N LEU A 497 -29.31 6.76 -0.10
CA LEU A 497 -28.74 7.59 0.97
C LEU A 497 -27.86 6.76 1.89
N TYR A 498 -26.67 7.23 2.14
CA TYR A 498 -25.69 6.64 3.04
C TYR A 498 -25.48 7.56 4.24
N PHE A 499 -25.59 6.99 5.44
CA PHE A 499 -25.42 7.70 6.69
C PHE A 499 -24.27 7.07 7.47
N PHE A 500 -23.30 7.92 7.85
CA PHE A 500 -22.22 7.50 8.73
C PHE A 500 -22.48 8.01 10.14
N PRO A 501 -22.85 7.13 11.07
CA PRO A 501 -22.97 7.47 12.51
C PRO A 501 -21.60 7.84 13.11
N ASP A 502 -21.63 8.54 14.24
CA ASP A 502 -20.43 8.88 15.03
C ASP A 502 -19.68 7.62 15.48
N LYS A 503 -20.40 6.54 15.73
CA LYS A 503 -19.88 5.20 16.02
C LYS A 503 -20.76 4.15 15.39
N GLY A 504 -20.16 3.16 14.78
CA GLY A 504 -20.89 2.01 14.23
C GLY A 504 -20.88 1.92 12.71
N SER A 505 -21.59 0.92 12.22
CA SER A 505 -21.60 0.57 10.80
C SER A 505 -22.41 1.54 9.96
N LEU A 506 -22.07 1.62 8.68
CA LEU A 506 -22.79 2.41 7.68
C LEU A 506 -24.27 2.00 7.61
N PHE A 507 -25.15 3.00 7.54
CA PHE A 507 -26.58 2.82 7.34
C PHE A 507 -26.97 3.31 5.95
N ILE A 508 -27.80 2.55 5.26
CA ILE A 508 -28.19 2.78 3.87
C ILE A 508 -29.72 2.84 3.81
N SER A 509 -30.25 3.78 3.06
CA SER A 509 -31.70 3.93 2.87
C SER A 509 -32.04 4.44 1.47
N ASP A 510 -33.19 4.10 0.95
CA ASP A 510 -33.77 4.81 -0.19
C ASP A 510 -34.26 6.21 0.23
N LEU A 511 -34.49 7.12 -0.74
CA LEU A 511 -34.95 8.50 -0.48
C LEU A 511 -36.32 8.58 0.22
N SER A 512 -37.13 7.56 0.10
CA SER A 512 -38.46 7.47 0.72
C SER A 512 -38.42 6.86 2.13
N MET A 513 -37.28 6.35 2.57
CA MET A 513 -37.09 5.65 3.86
C MET A 513 -37.98 4.39 3.97
N THR A 514 -38.32 3.76 2.87
CA THR A 514 -39.13 2.52 2.85
C THR A 514 -38.28 1.27 2.91
N ILE A 515 -37.10 1.33 2.33
CA ILE A 515 -36.10 0.26 2.34
C ILE A 515 -34.84 0.81 2.99
N PHE A 516 -34.47 0.25 4.13
CA PHE A 516 -33.24 0.64 4.82
C PHE A 516 -32.58 -0.54 5.53
N ARG A 517 -31.26 -0.48 5.65
CA ARG A 517 -30.45 -1.50 6.32
C ARG A 517 -29.21 -0.90 6.97
N ARG A 518 -28.69 -1.53 8.01
CA ARG A 518 -27.34 -1.32 8.54
C ARG A 518 -26.45 -2.42 8.00
N LEU A 519 -25.21 -2.11 7.64
CA LEU A 519 -24.24 -3.14 7.28
C LEU A 519 -24.04 -4.11 8.46
N GLN A 520 -23.86 -5.38 8.15
CA GLN A 520 -23.64 -6.42 9.16
C GLN A 520 -22.31 -6.15 9.91
N PRO A 521 -22.21 -6.55 11.19
CA PRO A 521 -20.94 -6.54 11.90
C PRO A 521 -19.88 -7.39 11.21
N GLY A 522 -18.60 -7.02 11.35
CA GLY A 522 -17.47 -7.70 10.72
C GLY A 522 -16.91 -6.96 9.52
N THR A 523 -17.44 -5.78 9.16
CA THR A 523 -16.87 -4.94 8.10
C THR A 523 -15.64 -4.14 8.61
N PRO A 524 -14.74 -3.70 7.72
CA PRO A 524 -13.62 -2.84 8.10
C PRO A 524 -14.02 -1.47 8.69
N LEU A 525 -15.30 -1.12 8.62
CA LEU A 525 -15.83 0.13 9.18
C LEU A 525 -16.17 0.04 10.67
N ASP A 526 -16.27 -1.18 11.21
CA ASP A 526 -16.71 -1.39 12.58
C ASP A 526 -15.75 -0.75 13.60
N GLY A 527 -16.32 -0.01 14.53
CA GLY A 527 -15.56 0.69 15.58
C GLY A 527 -14.82 1.94 15.11
N ASN A 528 -14.94 2.30 13.84
CA ASN A 528 -14.32 3.50 13.27
C ASN A 528 -15.34 4.63 13.10
N ASP A 529 -14.86 5.87 13.28
CA ASP A 529 -15.67 7.05 13.00
C ASP A 529 -15.66 7.37 11.51
N GLY A 530 -16.84 7.53 10.90
CA GLY A 530 -16.96 7.96 9.51
C GLY A 530 -16.62 9.44 9.33
N MET A 531 -15.76 9.73 8.36
CA MET A 531 -15.25 11.06 8.08
C MET A 531 -15.81 11.66 6.80
N PHE A 532 -15.98 10.87 5.77
CA PHE A 532 -16.61 11.28 4.52
C PHE A 532 -17.05 10.09 3.67
N ILE A 533 -17.93 10.39 2.70
CA ILE A 533 -18.35 9.48 1.65
C ILE A 533 -18.32 10.24 0.33
N VAL A 534 -17.84 9.61 -0.74
CA VAL A 534 -17.92 10.15 -2.10
C VAL A 534 -17.95 9.02 -3.12
N GLU A 535 -18.78 9.17 -4.16
CA GLU A 535 -18.86 8.21 -5.26
C GLU A 535 -17.83 8.54 -6.34
N ASP A 536 -17.14 7.54 -6.89
CA ASP A 536 -16.26 7.71 -8.05
C ASP A 536 -17.01 7.55 -9.38
N ARG A 537 -16.28 7.61 -10.50
CA ARG A 537 -16.86 7.48 -11.85
C ARG A 537 -17.36 6.07 -12.17
N GLU A 538 -16.84 5.06 -11.49
CA GLU A 538 -17.27 3.66 -11.62
C GLU A 538 -18.44 3.33 -10.71
N LYS A 539 -19.01 4.34 -10.04
CA LYS A 539 -20.13 4.23 -9.09
C LYS A 539 -19.79 3.47 -7.79
N TRP A 540 -18.52 3.35 -7.47
CA TRP A 540 -18.06 2.86 -6.18
C TRP A 540 -17.98 3.99 -5.18
N LEU A 541 -18.15 3.68 -3.90
CA LEU A 541 -18.04 4.67 -2.83
C LEU A 541 -16.64 4.63 -2.19
N TRP A 542 -16.08 5.79 -1.99
CA TRP A 542 -14.91 6.00 -1.15
C TRP A 542 -15.34 6.41 0.23
N LEU A 543 -14.97 5.63 1.23
CA LEU A 543 -15.33 5.77 2.62
C LEU A 543 -14.07 6.10 3.42
N GLY A 544 -13.96 7.34 3.88
CA GLY A 544 -12.87 7.76 4.76
C GLY A 544 -13.27 7.63 6.22
N THR A 545 -12.36 7.10 7.02
CA THR A 545 -12.55 6.92 8.46
C THR A 545 -11.40 7.54 9.25
N ASN A 546 -11.50 7.55 10.58
CA ASN A 546 -10.39 7.91 11.47
C ASN A 546 -9.26 6.84 11.50
N ASN A 547 -9.43 5.70 10.79
CA ASN A 547 -8.47 4.61 10.76
C ASN A 547 -8.39 3.90 9.39
N GLY A 548 -8.53 4.61 8.29
CA GLY A 548 -8.35 4.06 6.95
C GLY A 548 -9.24 4.66 5.89
N LEU A 549 -8.92 4.31 4.64
CA LEU A 549 -9.68 4.63 3.45
C LEU A 549 -10.11 3.33 2.77
N PHE A 550 -11.38 3.22 2.47
CA PHE A 550 -11.96 2.04 1.85
C PHE A 550 -12.72 2.42 0.58
N ARG A 551 -12.62 1.59 -0.45
CA ARG A 551 -13.45 1.65 -1.64
C ARG A 551 -14.49 0.54 -1.57
N TYR A 552 -15.76 0.88 -1.66
CA TYR A 552 -16.91 0.00 -1.44
C TYR A 552 -17.77 -0.16 -2.71
N ASP A 553 -18.03 -1.38 -3.13
CA ASP A 553 -18.76 -1.71 -4.37
C ASP A 553 -20.30 -1.68 -4.22
N LYS A 554 -20.80 -1.35 -3.02
CA LYS A 554 -22.21 -1.37 -2.64
C LYS A 554 -22.83 -2.79 -2.49
N LYS A 555 -21.98 -3.84 -2.60
CA LYS A 555 -22.34 -5.26 -2.47
C LYS A 555 -21.59 -5.96 -1.34
N ASP A 556 -21.23 -5.18 -0.32
CA ASP A 556 -20.50 -5.60 0.88
C ASP A 556 -19.02 -5.97 0.66
N HIS A 557 -18.40 -5.59 -0.48
CA HIS A 557 -16.97 -5.72 -0.72
C HIS A 557 -16.24 -4.40 -0.48
N PHE A 558 -15.14 -4.48 0.29
CA PHE A 558 -14.32 -3.34 0.67
C PHE A 558 -12.88 -3.55 0.20
N ILE A 559 -12.35 -2.59 -0.53
CA ILE A 559 -10.94 -2.54 -0.91
C ILE A 559 -10.25 -1.50 -0.04
N PRO A 560 -9.34 -1.89 0.87
CA PRO A 560 -8.60 -0.96 1.70
C PRO A 560 -7.47 -0.30 0.91
N TYR A 561 -7.19 0.98 1.25
CA TYR A 561 -6.05 1.75 0.74
C TYR A 561 -5.26 2.33 1.90
N ASN A 562 -3.93 2.33 1.78
CA ASN A 562 -3.04 2.71 2.88
C ASN A 562 -1.74 3.39 2.39
N PHE A 563 -0.71 3.44 3.24
CA PHE A 563 0.59 4.07 2.94
C PHE A 563 1.29 3.46 1.72
N VAL A 564 1.06 2.20 1.40
CA VAL A 564 1.64 1.53 0.20
C VAL A 564 1.06 2.13 -1.08
N ASP A 565 -0.18 2.61 -1.05
CA ASP A 565 -0.83 3.30 -2.15
C ASP A 565 -0.46 4.77 -2.26
N GLY A 566 0.30 5.30 -1.29
CA GLY A 566 0.71 6.70 -1.22
C GLY A 566 -0.10 7.56 -0.25
N ILE A 567 -0.87 6.95 0.66
CA ILE A 567 -1.63 7.67 1.70
C ILE A 567 -0.71 7.93 2.90
N PRO A 568 -0.47 9.20 3.28
CA PRO A 568 0.52 9.54 4.32
C PRO A 568 0.08 9.24 5.74
N SER A 569 -1.22 9.05 5.97
CA SER A 569 -1.80 8.72 7.28
C SER A 569 -3.15 8.04 7.12
N SER A 570 -3.43 7.03 7.93
CA SER A 570 -4.75 6.38 8.00
C SER A 570 -5.85 7.27 8.59
N ILE A 571 -5.48 8.41 9.19
CA ILE A 571 -6.42 9.32 9.85
C ILE A 571 -6.94 10.35 8.85
N PHE A 572 -8.18 10.18 8.41
CA PHE A 572 -8.91 11.17 7.62
C PHE A 572 -9.67 12.15 8.49
N THR A 573 -10.12 13.24 7.91
CA THR A 573 -10.79 14.33 8.61
C THR A 573 -12.21 14.53 8.09
N LEU A 574 -13.06 15.20 8.86
CA LEU A 574 -14.42 15.61 8.45
C LEU A 574 -14.37 16.73 7.39
N CYS A 575 -13.63 16.47 6.32
CA CYS A 575 -13.52 17.37 5.18
C CYS A 575 -14.32 16.76 4.02
N PRO A 576 -15.41 17.38 3.56
CA PRO A 576 -16.13 16.89 2.39
C PRO A 576 -15.19 16.77 1.19
N PRO A 577 -15.12 15.60 0.54
CA PRO A 577 -14.29 15.44 -0.64
C PRO A 577 -14.78 16.31 -1.80
N VAL A 578 -13.84 16.75 -2.64
CA VAL A 578 -14.15 17.50 -3.85
C VAL A 578 -13.71 16.70 -5.07
N ARG A 579 -14.63 16.46 -6.00
CA ARG A 579 -14.33 15.80 -7.29
C ARG A 579 -13.97 16.84 -8.33
N ASP A 580 -12.94 16.53 -9.12
CA ASP A 580 -12.65 17.25 -10.36
C ASP A 580 -12.76 16.31 -11.59
N GLU A 581 -12.30 16.77 -12.75
CA GLU A 581 -12.36 16.00 -13.99
C GLU A 581 -11.50 14.74 -13.99
N ASN A 582 -10.45 14.67 -13.18
CA ASN A 582 -9.45 13.60 -13.22
C ASN A 582 -9.32 12.82 -11.92
N GLY A 583 -9.95 13.30 -10.84
CA GLY A 583 -9.75 12.66 -9.54
C GLY A 583 -10.63 13.19 -8.42
N ILE A 584 -10.19 12.88 -7.21
CA ILE A 584 -10.89 13.23 -5.97
C ILE A 584 -9.89 13.79 -4.97
N TRP A 585 -10.25 14.90 -4.34
CA TRP A 585 -9.49 15.53 -3.27
C TRP A 585 -10.06 15.16 -1.91
N PHE A 586 -9.19 14.77 -0.97
CA PHE A 586 -9.56 14.37 0.39
C PHE A 586 -8.78 15.16 1.44
N GLY A 587 -9.43 15.45 2.56
CA GLY A 587 -8.75 15.95 3.75
C GLY A 587 -8.14 14.81 4.57
N ASN A 588 -6.85 14.95 4.91
CA ASN A 588 -6.10 13.99 5.70
C ASN A 588 -5.39 14.71 6.85
N SER A 589 -5.01 13.99 7.91
CA SER A 589 -4.30 14.58 9.07
C SER A 589 -2.91 15.14 8.73
N LYS A 590 -2.32 14.70 7.61
CA LYS A 590 -1.00 15.14 7.13
C LYS A 590 -1.05 16.14 5.98
N GLY A 591 -2.22 16.46 5.46
CA GLY A 591 -2.37 17.41 4.34
C GLY A 591 -3.56 17.15 3.45
N LEU A 592 -3.55 17.72 2.26
CA LEU A 592 -4.53 17.49 1.22
C LEU A 592 -4.07 16.33 0.34
N LEU A 593 -4.92 15.33 0.17
CA LEU A 593 -4.66 14.14 -0.61
C LEU A 593 -5.45 14.18 -1.92
N TYR A 594 -4.81 13.82 -3.02
CA TYR A 594 -5.43 13.71 -4.34
C TYR A 594 -5.34 12.28 -4.88
N LEU A 595 -6.48 11.72 -5.25
CA LEU A 595 -6.59 10.44 -5.94
C LEU A 595 -6.72 10.68 -7.45
N ASP A 596 -5.77 10.16 -8.24
CA ASP A 596 -5.85 10.13 -9.69
C ASP A 596 -6.69 8.91 -10.14
N THR A 597 -7.97 9.15 -10.45
CA THR A 597 -8.90 8.07 -10.86
C THR A 597 -8.60 7.52 -12.25
N VAL A 598 -7.93 8.29 -13.11
CA VAL A 598 -7.52 7.83 -14.45
C VAL A 598 -6.43 6.76 -14.34
N ARG A 599 -5.45 6.98 -13.49
CA ARG A 599 -4.39 5.98 -13.22
C ARG A 599 -4.92 4.76 -12.51
N MET A 600 -5.86 4.93 -11.59
CA MET A 600 -6.47 3.82 -10.87
C MET A 600 -7.10 2.81 -11.84
N ASN A 601 -7.82 3.26 -12.85
CA ASN A 601 -8.50 2.41 -13.84
C ASN A 601 -7.54 1.66 -14.77
N GLN A 602 -6.27 2.08 -14.82
CA GLN A 602 -5.21 1.39 -15.57
C GLN A 602 -4.56 0.26 -14.75
N ARG A 603 -4.78 0.21 -13.45
CA ARG A 603 -4.23 -0.83 -12.56
C ARG A 603 -5.05 -2.11 -12.72
N LYS A 604 -4.46 -3.15 -13.32
CA LYS A 604 -5.07 -4.48 -13.36
C LYS A 604 -5.03 -5.06 -11.92
N SER A 605 -6.18 -5.35 -11.37
CA SER A 605 -6.25 -6.18 -10.16
C SER A 605 -5.76 -7.60 -10.52
N VAL A 606 -4.74 -8.09 -9.83
CA VAL A 606 -4.38 -9.50 -9.89
C VAL A 606 -5.31 -10.22 -8.93
N PRO A 607 -6.14 -11.15 -9.38
CA PRO A 607 -6.95 -11.94 -8.45
C PRO A 607 -6.00 -12.86 -7.66
N TYR A 608 -5.96 -12.68 -6.36
CA TYR A 608 -5.24 -13.58 -5.46
C TYR A 608 -6.21 -14.66 -4.98
N SER A 609 -5.80 -15.93 -5.07
CA SER A 609 -6.45 -17.03 -4.35
C SER A 609 -5.90 -17.08 -2.92
N VAL A 610 -6.76 -17.44 -1.99
CA VAL A 610 -6.33 -17.66 -0.60
C VAL A 610 -5.68 -19.03 -0.48
N ALA A 611 -4.53 -19.10 0.16
CA ALA A 611 -3.84 -20.35 0.43
C ALA A 611 -3.73 -20.61 1.94
N ILE A 612 -3.88 -21.87 2.34
CA ILE A 612 -3.57 -22.31 3.70
C ILE A 612 -2.05 -22.37 3.83
N THR A 613 -1.48 -21.53 4.68
CA THR A 613 -0.02 -21.37 4.82
C THR A 613 0.57 -22.27 5.91
N ASP A 614 -0.20 -22.60 6.95
CA ASP A 614 0.16 -23.57 7.97
C ASP A 614 -1.06 -24.21 8.64
N ILE A 615 -0.89 -25.41 9.19
CA ILE A 615 -1.85 -26.09 10.06
C ILE A 615 -1.11 -26.52 11.31
N CYS A 616 -1.56 -26.04 12.47
CA CYS A 616 -1.01 -26.42 13.76
C CYS A 616 -2.00 -27.29 14.54
N VAL A 617 -1.53 -28.41 15.04
CA VAL A 617 -2.27 -29.32 15.89
C VAL A 617 -1.68 -29.32 17.29
N ASN A 618 -2.48 -28.99 18.31
CA ASN A 618 -2.01 -28.79 19.68
C ASN A 618 -0.75 -27.88 19.75
N GLY A 619 -0.70 -26.82 18.93
CA GLY A 619 0.39 -25.85 18.86
C GLY A 619 1.64 -26.30 18.10
N LYS A 620 1.61 -27.46 17.45
CA LYS A 620 2.71 -27.93 16.60
C LYS A 620 2.30 -27.95 15.15
N SER A 621 3.11 -27.36 14.26
CA SER A 621 2.87 -27.40 12.81
C SER A 621 2.90 -28.84 12.30
N VAL A 622 1.87 -29.21 11.55
CA VAL A 622 1.72 -30.53 10.92
C VAL A 622 1.75 -30.44 9.40
N VAL A 623 2.22 -29.33 8.85
CA VAL A 623 2.21 -29.07 7.41
C VAL A 623 2.96 -30.13 6.64
N GLN A 624 2.18 -30.97 6.06
CA GLN A 624 2.53 -31.57 4.77
C GLN A 624 2.07 -30.54 3.73
N SER A 625 2.99 -30.02 2.94
CA SER A 625 2.75 -28.93 1.99
C SER A 625 1.38 -29.03 1.34
N VAL A 626 0.49 -28.11 1.66
CA VAL A 626 -0.73 -27.88 0.91
C VAL A 626 -0.27 -27.17 -0.37
N VAL A 627 0.06 -27.93 -1.38
CA VAL A 627 0.33 -27.38 -2.71
C VAL A 627 -1.04 -27.12 -3.34
N GLY A 628 -1.33 -25.86 -3.59
CA GLY A 628 -2.53 -25.43 -4.30
C GLY A 628 -2.42 -25.80 -5.79
N ASP A 629 -2.76 -27.01 -6.13
CA ASP A 629 -2.98 -27.47 -7.51
C ASP A 629 -4.36 -28.11 -7.60
N GLY A 630 -5.40 -27.39 -7.16
CA GLY A 630 -6.80 -27.84 -7.23
C GLY A 630 -7.11 -29.13 -6.47
N GLY A 631 -6.15 -29.66 -5.70
CA GLY A 631 -6.24 -30.93 -5.00
C GLY A 631 -6.54 -30.76 -3.49
N LYS A 632 -7.52 -31.45 -3.01
CA LYS A 632 -7.80 -31.58 -1.58
C LYS A 632 -6.61 -32.26 -0.89
N SER A 633 -6.08 -31.64 0.15
CA SER A 633 -5.11 -32.27 1.03
C SER A 633 -5.82 -32.83 2.26
N GLU A 634 -5.55 -34.08 2.64
CA GLU A 634 -6.16 -34.73 3.79
C GLU A 634 -5.13 -34.88 4.92
N ILE A 635 -5.56 -34.63 6.14
CA ILE A 635 -4.75 -34.84 7.35
C ILE A 635 -5.55 -35.75 8.28
N SER A 636 -4.95 -36.85 8.69
CA SER A 636 -5.52 -37.72 9.72
C SER A 636 -4.96 -37.37 11.09
N LEU A 637 -5.84 -37.08 12.04
CA LEU A 637 -5.50 -36.71 13.40
C LEU A 637 -5.90 -37.84 14.37
N GLU A 638 -5.10 -37.99 15.43
CA GLU A 638 -5.39 -38.89 16.53
C GLU A 638 -6.49 -38.31 17.44
N ALA A 639 -7.22 -39.16 18.17
CA ALA A 639 -8.29 -38.73 19.08
C ALA A 639 -7.86 -37.76 20.19
N SER A 640 -6.56 -37.67 20.49
CA SER A 640 -5.94 -36.72 21.41
C SER A 640 -5.62 -35.35 20.80
N GLN A 641 -5.69 -35.24 19.48
CA GLN A 641 -5.29 -34.06 18.68
C GLN A 641 -6.52 -33.23 18.30
N LYS A 642 -7.12 -32.57 19.28
CA LYS A 642 -8.42 -31.93 19.16
C LYS A 642 -8.38 -30.43 18.88
N ASN A 643 -7.23 -29.76 19.10
CA ASN A 643 -7.10 -28.33 18.86
C ASN A 643 -6.36 -28.12 17.55
N VAL A 644 -7.05 -27.52 16.58
CA VAL A 644 -6.52 -27.30 15.24
C VAL A 644 -6.56 -25.81 14.90
N THR A 645 -5.40 -25.26 14.53
CA THR A 645 -5.29 -23.88 14.04
C THR A 645 -4.93 -23.87 12.57
N PHE A 646 -5.71 -23.21 11.77
CA PHE A 646 -5.42 -22.95 10.35
C PHE A 646 -4.86 -21.55 10.19
N TYR A 647 -3.73 -21.43 9.49
CA TYR A 647 -3.13 -20.18 9.04
C TYR A 647 -3.32 -20.06 7.54
N PHE A 648 -3.64 -18.87 7.05
CA PHE A 648 -3.90 -18.65 5.63
C PHE A 648 -3.50 -17.25 5.20
N SER A 649 -3.24 -17.06 3.92
CA SER A 649 -2.89 -15.79 3.32
C SER A 649 -3.40 -15.71 1.88
N ASP A 650 -3.74 -14.52 1.43
CA ASP A 650 -3.97 -14.20 0.02
C ASP A 650 -2.72 -13.60 -0.65
N PHE A 651 -1.60 -13.57 0.05
CA PHE A 651 -0.33 -12.98 -0.38
C PHE A 651 -0.43 -11.52 -0.85
N SER A 652 -1.46 -10.81 -0.40
CA SER A 652 -1.61 -9.38 -0.63
C SER A 652 -0.74 -8.60 0.36
N TYR A 653 0.46 -8.26 -0.04
CA TYR A 653 1.41 -7.52 0.79
C TYR A 653 1.05 -6.03 0.95
N THR A 654 0.02 -5.56 0.26
CA THR A 654 -0.33 -4.13 0.22
C THR A 654 -1.15 -3.67 1.41
N ALA A 655 -1.89 -4.57 2.08
CA ALA A 655 -2.81 -4.19 3.15
C ALA A 655 -3.05 -5.27 4.21
N PRO A 656 -2.03 -5.88 4.83
CA PRO A 656 -2.21 -7.04 5.71
C PRO A 656 -3.11 -6.77 6.94
N ALA A 657 -3.13 -5.55 7.45
CA ALA A 657 -3.95 -5.18 8.63
C ALA A 657 -5.46 -5.05 8.34
N PHE A 658 -5.86 -4.98 7.06
CA PHE A 658 -7.25 -4.76 6.62
C PHE A 658 -7.83 -5.94 5.86
N MET A 659 -7.15 -7.08 5.89
CA MET A 659 -7.65 -8.29 5.24
C MET A 659 -8.89 -8.79 5.93
N SER A 660 -9.88 -9.14 5.11
CA SER A 660 -11.13 -9.73 5.56
C SER A 660 -11.35 -11.04 4.82
N TYR A 661 -11.55 -12.10 5.57
CA TYR A 661 -11.77 -13.44 5.06
C TYR A 661 -13.15 -13.95 5.48
N GLU A 662 -13.66 -14.89 4.71
CA GLU A 662 -14.75 -15.78 5.14
C GLU A 662 -14.17 -17.18 5.24
N TYR A 663 -14.51 -17.89 6.30
CA TYR A 663 -14.07 -19.25 6.53
C TYR A 663 -15.22 -20.14 6.97
N GLN A 664 -15.09 -21.44 6.77
CA GLN A 664 -16.02 -22.43 7.21
C GLN A 664 -15.31 -23.77 7.44
N LEU A 665 -15.57 -24.42 8.55
CA LEU A 665 -15.25 -25.82 8.79
C LEU A 665 -16.51 -26.65 8.59
N GLU A 666 -16.70 -27.20 7.39
CA GLU A 666 -17.83 -28.10 7.12
C GLU A 666 -17.80 -29.30 8.05
N GLY A 667 -18.92 -29.57 8.69
CA GLY A 667 -19.05 -30.58 9.75
C GLY A 667 -19.11 -30.00 11.16
N GLU A 668 -18.71 -28.71 11.35
CA GLU A 668 -18.79 -27.99 12.64
C GLU A 668 -19.58 -26.68 12.48
N ASP A 669 -19.21 -25.83 11.50
CA ASP A 669 -19.84 -24.54 11.31
C ASP A 669 -21.17 -24.64 10.53
N THR A 670 -22.14 -23.84 10.90
CA THR A 670 -23.46 -23.79 10.23
C THR A 670 -23.44 -23.02 8.90
N GLY A 671 -22.35 -22.29 8.60
CA GLY A 671 -22.17 -21.49 7.39
C GLY A 671 -20.86 -20.72 7.39
N TRP A 672 -20.70 -19.85 6.41
CA TRP A 672 -19.52 -18.98 6.30
C TRP A 672 -19.47 -17.96 7.44
N MET A 673 -18.33 -17.84 8.09
CA MET A 673 -18.05 -16.95 9.20
C MET A 673 -17.06 -15.86 8.76
N ALA A 674 -17.32 -14.61 9.13
CA ALA A 674 -16.45 -13.48 8.79
C ALA A 674 -15.26 -13.37 9.76
N LEU A 675 -14.08 -13.06 9.23
CA LEU A 675 -12.85 -12.83 9.99
C LEU A 675 -12.13 -11.59 9.45
N THR A 676 -11.91 -10.60 10.29
CA THR A 676 -11.25 -9.33 9.90
C THR A 676 -10.00 -9.09 10.74
N GLY A 677 -8.91 -8.64 10.09
CA GLY A 677 -7.66 -8.28 10.77
C GLY A 677 -6.87 -9.47 11.34
N ARG A 678 -7.22 -10.70 10.97
CA ARG A 678 -6.53 -11.94 11.34
C ARG A 678 -6.44 -12.86 10.14
N SER A 679 -5.44 -13.73 10.15
CA SER A 679 -5.18 -14.75 9.13
C SER A 679 -5.05 -16.15 9.74
N ASP A 680 -5.61 -16.33 10.91
CA ASP A 680 -5.62 -17.59 11.61
C ASP A 680 -6.96 -17.83 12.30
N ILE A 681 -7.36 -19.09 12.40
CA ILE A 681 -8.52 -19.53 13.17
C ILE A 681 -8.20 -20.81 13.92
N THR A 682 -8.61 -20.89 15.19
CA THR A 682 -8.42 -22.07 16.03
C THR A 682 -9.75 -22.68 16.41
N TYR A 683 -9.90 -23.96 16.14
CA TYR A 683 -10.99 -24.80 16.64
C TYR A 683 -10.49 -25.58 17.84
N TYR A 684 -11.25 -25.58 18.93
CA TYR A 684 -10.91 -26.23 20.16
C TYR A 684 -11.80 -27.44 20.39
N ASP A 685 -11.22 -28.54 20.90
CA ASP A 685 -11.91 -29.77 21.32
C ASP A 685 -12.83 -30.35 20.22
N LEU A 686 -12.36 -30.35 18.95
CA LEU A 686 -13.12 -30.92 17.84
C LEU A 686 -13.48 -32.38 18.10
N PRO A 687 -14.77 -32.78 17.98
CA PRO A 687 -15.17 -34.17 18.02
C PRO A 687 -14.52 -35.03 16.95
N SER A 688 -14.53 -36.36 17.13
CA SER A 688 -14.09 -37.26 16.06
C SER A 688 -15.06 -37.19 14.89
N GLY A 689 -14.58 -36.91 13.70
CA GLY A 689 -15.41 -36.73 12.50
C GLY A 689 -14.57 -36.41 11.27
N ASN A 690 -15.23 -36.24 10.15
CA ASN A 690 -14.64 -35.75 8.91
C ASN A 690 -15.03 -34.28 8.73
N TYR A 691 -14.05 -33.43 8.54
CA TYR A 691 -14.20 -31.99 8.40
C TYR A 691 -13.55 -31.50 7.12
N THR A 692 -14.08 -30.45 6.53
CA THR A 692 -13.43 -29.75 5.40
C THR A 692 -13.32 -28.27 5.74
N PHE A 693 -12.08 -27.79 5.87
CA PHE A 693 -11.81 -26.36 6.07
C PHE A 693 -11.77 -25.63 4.74
N LYS A 694 -12.50 -24.54 4.67
CA LYS A 694 -12.57 -23.64 3.52
C LYS A 694 -12.32 -22.21 3.96
N VAL A 695 -11.62 -21.46 3.13
CA VAL A 695 -11.34 -20.04 3.36
C VAL A 695 -11.29 -19.30 2.02
N ARG A 696 -11.83 -18.07 2.01
CA ARG A 696 -11.80 -17.18 0.86
C ARG A 696 -11.69 -15.73 1.29
N GLN A 697 -11.34 -14.84 0.39
CA GLN A 697 -11.49 -13.41 0.63
C GLN A 697 -12.96 -13.06 0.80
N MET A 698 -13.26 -12.19 1.77
CA MET A 698 -14.63 -11.74 2.02
C MET A 698 -15.25 -11.19 0.73
N GLY A 699 -16.40 -11.75 0.35
CA GLY A 699 -17.13 -11.34 -0.83
C GLY A 699 -16.52 -11.71 -2.18
N ASN A 700 -15.46 -12.53 -2.22
CA ASN A 700 -14.86 -13.06 -3.44
C ASN A 700 -14.90 -14.60 -3.45
N PRO A 701 -16.01 -15.23 -3.90
CA PRO A 701 -16.14 -16.68 -3.94
C PRO A 701 -15.10 -17.37 -4.84
N GLU A 702 -14.57 -16.67 -5.84
CA GLU A 702 -13.57 -17.23 -6.77
C GLU A 702 -12.16 -17.36 -6.13
N SER A 703 -11.96 -16.81 -4.93
CA SER A 703 -10.69 -16.88 -4.21
C SER A 703 -10.55 -18.09 -3.29
N GLU A 704 -11.59 -18.96 -3.20
CA GLU A 704 -11.62 -20.16 -2.35
C GLU A 704 -10.54 -21.19 -2.73
#